data_9885b1587647d0b3820246df68db774c
#
_entry.id   9885b1587647d0b3820246df68db774c
#
_cell.length_a   1.000
_cell.length_b   1.000
_cell.length_c   1.000
_cell.angle_alpha   90.00
_cell.angle_beta   90.00
_cell.angle_gamma   90.00
#
_symmetry.space_group_name_H-M   'P 1'
#
loop_
_entity.id
_entity.type
_entity.pdbx_description
1 polymer ?
#
loop_
_entity_poly.entity_id
_entity_poly.type
_entity_poly.pdbx_seq_one_letter_code
_entity_poly.pdbx_strand_id
1 'polypeptide(L)'
;MSTFTAYLDDQDLIRIQKGEEHILPFYLKTNQGHLALIPVKTSSAATDTGDYFLSPIPLELGEEYTIYDATGNSSILHYRNIVRKPIFDQTFTYSGEDLGSFYTPRQTQFKFWAPISQDVSLHIEDQVYPMNRTENGGWEVLLKGDWEGAAYHYEFRVNGLERRIHDPYALSSLANSGDSLVIDRKKITRPIRRATRQLDPTEAIIYEMSVRDFSVQKEAGFKHPGKFKGLTESPQLNSEVLGFDYLQKLGITHVQLLPVYDFGSVDEEDQWKAYNWGYDPVQYNVPEGSYASDPNDPYARILELQDTIDTYHRANLSVIMDVVYNHVYQADEYAFEQIVPGYFYRYNAEGERTNGTFCGNDVASERSMVRQYIKQSLKQWVSLYGFDGFRFDLMGILDIQTMTEIAEELREIYPNIYLYGEGWKMDTGLSEDQLAHQYNAKRLPAFGFFSDNFRDTIKRTLVAGHRRESQHSANDFANILTANVGKLGPAHFTQPQQAIQYVECHDNATVFDYFQLEKEEIRLEDRKALSRLALHLVLLAQGVPFIHAGQEFYRTKGLEDNTYNLPDSLNQLDWTSLPKCQEEIAFLEELIAYRKSQPLLRLKKGQEIRDYCDVKWLSDHHLIYTIEKDREKITILVNIGDQEQTYQHPSDSQLLFAYPHANLQVPIPKGKELSIPAHSWLLLHETKSAK
;
A
#
# COMPACT_ATOMS: atom_id res chain seq x y z
N MET A 1 10.46 6.88 44.62
CA MET A 1 9.47 7.09 43.55
C MET A 1 8.96 8.51 43.69
N SER A 2 8.78 9.25 42.59
CA SER A 2 8.23 10.60 42.66
C SER A 2 6.80 10.54 43.20
N THR A 3 6.41 11.45 44.09
CA THR A 3 5.06 11.54 44.64
C THR A 3 4.04 12.12 43.64
N PHE A 4 4.51 12.61 42.49
CA PHE A 4 3.73 13.14 41.38
C PHE A 4 4.51 13.03 40.09
N THR A 5 3.81 13.18 38.93
CA THR A 5 4.42 13.31 37.62
C THR A 5 3.91 14.59 36.95
N ALA A 6 4.83 15.36 36.33
CA ALA A 6 4.54 16.59 35.65
C ALA A 6 4.62 16.39 34.13
N TYR A 7 3.62 16.90 33.38
CA TYR A 7 3.52 16.79 31.93
C TYR A 7 3.35 18.16 31.27
N LEU A 8 4.02 18.38 30.15
CA LEU A 8 3.85 19.55 29.29
C LEU A 8 2.78 19.25 28.22
N ASP A 9 1.63 19.90 28.31
CA ASP A 9 0.47 19.68 27.43
C ASP A 9 0.28 20.77 26.38
N ASP A 10 0.75 21.98 26.64
CA ASP A 10 0.82 23.09 25.69
C ASP A 10 2.06 23.94 26.02
N GLN A 11 2.35 24.99 25.26
CA GLN A 11 3.62 25.75 25.33
C GLN A 11 3.98 26.20 26.75
N ASP A 12 3.00 26.50 27.59
CA ASP A 12 3.16 26.88 28.99
C ASP A 12 2.20 26.14 29.96
N LEU A 13 1.41 25.19 29.43
CA LEU A 13 0.43 24.45 30.22
C LEU A 13 1.02 23.16 30.76
N ILE A 14 1.11 23.08 32.09
CA ILE A 14 1.67 21.95 32.82
C ILE A 14 0.53 21.21 33.52
N ARG A 15 0.41 19.90 33.29
CA ARG A 15 -0.48 19.02 34.02
C ARG A 15 0.31 18.26 35.09
N ILE A 16 -0.18 18.27 36.32
CA ILE A 16 0.35 17.49 37.40
C ILE A 16 -0.58 16.31 37.70
N GLN A 17 -0.08 15.11 37.49
CA GLN A 17 -0.75 13.87 37.90
C GLN A 17 -0.25 13.53 39.31
N LYS A 18 -1.18 13.52 40.27
CA LYS A 18 -0.87 13.35 41.69
C LYS A 18 -0.67 11.87 42.04
N GLY A 19 0.32 11.61 42.90
CA GLY A 19 0.39 10.43 43.74
C GLY A 19 -0.34 10.63 45.07
N GLU A 20 -0.16 9.74 46.02
CA GLU A 20 -0.90 9.74 47.30
C GLU A 20 -0.54 10.90 48.25
N GLU A 21 0.66 11.49 48.17
CA GLU A 21 1.11 12.60 49.01
C GLU A 21 1.82 13.68 48.18
N HIS A 22 1.19 14.84 48.01
CA HIS A 22 1.80 16.03 47.41
C HIS A 22 1.29 17.27 48.11
N ILE A 23 2.14 18.28 48.25
CA ILE A 23 1.81 19.54 48.93
C ILE A 23 2.01 20.72 47.98
N LEU A 24 0.96 21.49 47.79
CA LEU A 24 1.00 22.78 47.07
C LEU A 24 1.81 23.81 47.83
N PRO A 25 2.42 24.79 47.17
CA PRO A 25 2.47 25.02 45.75
C PRO A 25 3.55 24.21 45.02
N PHE A 26 3.39 24.10 43.65
CA PHE A 26 4.44 23.56 42.79
C PHE A 26 5.33 24.67 42.27
N TYR A 27 6.60 24.33 41.98
CA TYR A 27 7.61 25.27 41.53
C TYR A 27 8.37 24.73 40.33
N LEU A 28 8.57 25.60 39.32
CA LEU A 28 9.51 25.36 38.23
C LEU A 28 10.95 25.74 38.70
N LYS A 29 11.90 24.85 38.53
CA LYS A 29 13.31 25.15 38.73
C LYS A 29 13.87 25.90 37.53
N THR A 30 14.51 27.02 37.77
CA THR A 30 15.23 27.83 36.78
C THR A 30 16.64 28.17 37.30
N ASN A 31 17.49 28.70 36.41
CA ASN A 31 18.81 29.20 36.79
C ASN A 31 18.75 30.37 37.79
N GLN A 32 17.60 31.03 37.93
CA GLN A 32 17.37 32.14 38.85
C GLN A 32 16.68 31.72 40.18
N GLY A 33 16.41 30.41 40.35
CA GLY A 33 15.73 29.87 41.50
C GLY A 33 14.42 29.14 41.17
N HIS A 34 13.55 28.99 42.17
CA HIS A 34 12.28 28.31 42.04
C HIS A 34 11.15 29.32 41.81
N LEU A 35 10.41 29.17 40.72
CA LEU A 35 9.25 30.02 40.37
C LEU A 35 7.96 29.25 40.60
N ALA A 36 7.03 29.81 41.37
CA ALA A 36 5.75 29.15 41.64
C ALA A 36 4.89 29.02 40.36
N LEU A 37 4.38 27.82 40.13
CA LEU A 37 3.39 27.58 39.06
C LEU A 37 2.05 28.26 39.38
N ILE A 38 1.37 28.75 38.38
CA ILE A 38 0.09 29.47 38.48
C ILE A 38 -1.07 28.49 38.30
N PRO A 39 -1.91 28.21 39.31
CA PRO A 39 -3.03 27.28 39.18
C PRO A 39 -4.05 27.73 38.13
N VAL A 40 -4.52 26.80 37.31
CA VAL A 40 -5.59 27.04 36.34
C VAL A 40 -6.87 26.37 36.82
N LYS A 41 -7.96 27.10 36.86
CA LYS A 41 -9.28 26.51 37.12
C LYS A 41 -9.79 25.90 35.80
N THR A 42 -9.70 24.59 35.69
CA THR A 42 -10.30 23.88 34.56
C THR A 42 -11.75 23.49 34.89
N SER A 43 -12.66 23.71 33.96
CA SER A 43 -13.96 23.01 33.95
C SER A 43 -13.67 21.60 33.40
N SER A 44 -13.29 20.66 34.26
CA SER A 44 -12.87 19.33 33.84
C SER A 44 -14.00 18.56 33.14
N ALA A 45 -13.70 18.01 31.98
CA ALA A 45 -14.38 16.81 31.49
C ALA A 45 -14.08 15.67 32.51
N ALA A 46 -15.05 14.86 32.85
CA ALA A 46 -15.08 13.96 33.99
C ALA A 46 -14.04 12.81 33.99
N THR A 47 -13.08 12.78 33.07
CA THR A 47 -12.10 11.70 32.89
C THR A 47 -10.64 12.09 33.21
N ASP A 48 -10.29 13.38 33.32
CA ASP A 48 -8.92 13.81 33.59
C ASP A 48 -8.71 14.12 35.08
N THR A 49 -7.94 13.29 35.77
CA THR A 49 -7.66 13.38 37.23
C THR A 49 -6.48 14.29 37.57
N GLY A 50 -5.91 15.05 36.62
CA GLY A 50 -4.78 15.95 36.86
C GLY A 50 -5.16 17.38 37.21
N ASP A 51 -4.31 18.06 37.98
CA ASP A 51 -4.40 19.53 38.18
C ASP A 51 -3.57 20.24 37.10
N TYR A 52 -4.07 21.38 36.62
CA TYR A 52 -3.42 22.17 35.59
C TYR A 52 -2.83 23.48 36.15
N PHE A 53 -1.66 23.82 35.65
CA PHE A 53 -0.90 25.01 36.03
C PHE A 53 -0.31 25.67 34.78
N LEU A 54 -0.14 27.00 34.82
CA LEU A 54 0.66 27.72 33.85
C LEU A 54 2.09 27.90 34.37
N SER A 55 3.05 27.78 33.47
CA SER A 55 4.41 28.24 33.73
C SER A 55 4.44 29.75 33.90
N PRO A 56 5.14 30.31 34.90
CA PRO A 56 5.29 31.76 35.08
C PRO A 56 6.21 32.42 34.04
N ILE A 57 6.94 31.63 33.24
CA ILE A 57 7.80 32.07 32.14
C ILE A 57 7.57 31.18 30.92
N PRO A 58 7.82 31.68 29.68
CA PRO A 58 7.83 30.86 28.49
C PRO A 58 8.84 29.71 28.64
N LEU A 59 8.41 28.48 28.24
CA LEU A 59 9.27 27.30 28.22
C LEU A 59 9.85 27.13 26.81
N GLU A 60 11.15 26.94 26.73
CA GLU A 60 11.84 26.62 25.47
C GLU A 60 11.67 25.11 25.20
N LEU A 61 11.11 24.77 24.05
CA LEU A 61 10.93 23.38 23.66
C LEU A 61 12.29 22.72 23.36
N GLY A 62 12.46 21.47 23.79
CA GLY A 62 13.70 20.74 23.67
C GLY A 62 14.61 20.85 24.91
N GLU A 63 14.26 21.69 25.87
CA GLU A 63 14.97 21.78 27.16
C GLU A 63 14.35 20.88 28.23
N GLU A 64 15.16 20.43 29.20
CA GLU A 64 14.70 19.67 30.35
C GLU A 64 14.38 20.62 31.53
N TYR A 65 13.18 20.49 32.06
CA TYR A 65 12.70 21.22 33.21
C TYR A 65 12.38 20.29 34.36
N THR A 66 12.55 20.77 35.60
CA THR A 66 12.19 20.04 36.80
C THR A 66 11.16 20.80 37.62
N ILE A 67 10.10 20.12 38.01
CA ILE A 67 9.05 20.64 38.89
C ILE A 67 9.24 20.09 40.28
N TYR A 68 9.13 20.96 41.30
CA TYR A 68 9.21 20.63 42.72
C TYR A 68 7.87 20.90 43.39
N ASP A 69 7.51 20.10 44.41
CA ASP A 69 6.46 20.43 45.36
C ASP A 69 7.02 21.22 46.56
N ALA A 70 6.14 21.67 47.44
CA ALA A 70 6.53 22.44 48.63
C ALA A 70 7.40 21.66 49.68
N THR A 71 7.47 20.34 49.56
CA THR A 71 8.27 19.47 50.42
C THR A 71 9.62 19.09 49.82
N GLY A 72 9.88 19.49 48.58
CA GLY A 72 11.12 19.21 47.86
C GLY A 72 11.11 17.94 47.03
N ASN A 73 9.97 17.22 46.91
CA ASN A 73 9.85 16.16 45.94
C ASN A 73 9.88 16.75 44.53
N SER A 74 10.41 16.01 43.55
CA SER A 74 10.59 16.52 42.21
C SER A 74 10.15 15.53 41.15
N SER A 75 9.75 16.06 40.00
CA SER A 75 9.51 15.36 38.74
C SER A 75 10.15 16.14 37.60
N ILE A 76 10.83 15.47 36.69
CA ILE A 76 11.11 16.11 35.40
C ILE A 76 9.78 16.44 34.71
N LEU A 77 9.77 17.48 33.86
CA LEU A 77 8.63 17.86 33.07
C LEU A 77 8.60 17.02 31.75
N HIS A 78 7.73 16.02 31.73
CA HIS A 78 7.61 15.10 30.60
C HIS A 78 6.88 15.75 29.42
N TYR A 79 7.41 15.64 28.22
CA TYR A 79 6.70 16.00 27.00
C TYR A 79 5.50 15.06 26.79
N ARG A 80 4.29 15.62 26.61
CA ARG A 80 3.05 14.85 26.37
C ARG A 80 2.25 15.46 25.23
N ASN A 81 1.14 16.16 25.50
CA ASN A 81 0.27 16.67 24.45
C ASN A 81 0.89 17.80 23.61
N ILE A 82 1.90 18.49 24.12
CA ILE A 82 2.63 19.53 23.38
C ILE A 82 3.23 19.01 22.07
N VAL A 83 3.64 17.74 22.01
CA VAL A 83 4.23 17.15 20.79
C VAL A 83 3.23 17.07 19.62
N ARG A 84 1.92 17.19 19.92
CA ARG A 84 0.83 17.18 18.95
C ARG A 84 0.34 18.58 18.56
N LYS A 85 0.96 19.63 19.11
CA LYS A 85 0.57 21.02 18.85
C LYS A 85 1.38 21.59 17.67
N PRO A 86 0.79 22.50 16.87
CA PRO A 86 1.47 23.11 15.72
C PRO A 86 2.83 23.76 16.05
N ILE A 87 2.98 24.28 17.29
CA ILE A 87 4.26 24.89 17.73
C ILE A 87 5.40 23.85 17.76
N PHE A 88 5.12 22.59 18.04
CA PHE A 88 6.13 21.54 18.03
C PHE A 88 6.68 21.31 16.62
N ASP A 89 5.79 21.18 15.62
CA ASP A 89 6.19 21.09 14.21
C ASP A 89 6.94 22.32 13.74
N GLN A 90 6.46 23.53 14.09
CA GLN A 90 7.13 24.80 13.74
C GLN A 90 8.54 24.88 14.28
N THR A 91 8.79 24.31 15.47
CA THR A 91 10.11 24.34 16.13
C THR A 91 11.05 23.26 15.62
N PHE A 92 10.53 22.06 15.34
CA PHE A 92 11.37 20.87 15.15
C PHE A 92 11.27 20.20 13.77
N THR A 93 10.54 20.78 12.82
CA THR A 93 10.56 20.23 11.47
C THR A 93 11.95 20.35 10.86
N TYR A 94 12.55 19.20 10.56
CA TYR A 94 13.82 19.07 9.89
C TYR A 94 13.60 18.88 8.39
N SER A 95 14.00 19.84 7.58
CA SER A 95 13.78 19.85 6.11
C SER A 95 14.92 19.24 5.30
N GLY A 96 16.02 18.82 5.95
CA GLY A 96 17.15 18.17 5.28
C GLY A 96 16.84 16.76 4.83
N GLU A 97 17.58 16.28 3.83
CA GLU A 97 17.49 14.89 3.33
C GLU A 97 18.72 14.07 3.74
N ASP A 98 19.39 14.46 4.81
CA ASP A 98 20.67 13.91 5.27
C ASP A 98 20.59 13.26 6.66
N LEU A 99 19.41 12.82 7.08
CA LEU A 99 19.25 11.95 8.25
C LEU A 99 19.69 10.52 7.91
N GLY A 100 20.27 9.82 8.87
CA GLY A 100 20.85 8.49 8.69
C GLY A 100 22.37 8.49 8.63
N SER A 101 22.96 7.46 7.99
CA SER A 101 24.41 7.32 7.85
C SER A 101 24.87 7.63 6.41
N PHE A 102 25.96 8.41 6.32
CA PHE A 102 26.59 8.78 5.04
C PHE A 102 28.08 8.43 5.07
N TYR A 103 28.37 7.30 4.44
CA TYR A 103 29.68 6.70 4.44
C TYR A 103 30.60 7.17 3.31
N THR A 104 31.87 7.31 3.65
CA THR A 104 33.01 7.29 2.73
C THR A 104 34.14 6.47 3.36
N PRO A 105 35.12 5.93 2.58
CA PRO A 105 36.24 5.15 3.16
C PRO A 105 37.13 5.91 4.15
N ARG A 106 36.96 7.23 4.29
CA ARG A 106 37.75 8.06 5.20
C ARG A 106 36.99 8.48 6.42
N GLN A 107 35.68 8.53 6.33
CA GLN A 107 34.79 9.00 7.39
C GLN A 107 33.33 8.64 7.12
N THR A 108 32.54 8.50 8.18
CA THR A 108 31.08 8.34 8.14
C THR A 108 30.43 9.41 8.99
N GLN A 109 29.48 10.14 8.39
CA GLN A 109 28.61 11.06 9.11
C GLN A 109 27.35 10.33 9.52
N PHE A 110 26.96 10.49 10.79
CA PHE A 110 25.67 10.03 11.32
C PHE A 110 24.88 11.25 11.74
N LYS A 111 23.62 11.30 11.32
CA LYS A 111 22.69 12.36 11.69
C LYS A 111 21.36 11.77 12.10
N PHE A 112 20.87 12.22 13.26
CA PHE A 112 19.70 11.68 13.92
C PHE A 112 18.77 12.80 14.39
N TRP A 113 17.46 12.62 14.30
CA TRP A 113 16.47 13.57 14.78
C TRP A 113 15.88 13.10 16.10
N ALA A 114 16.15 13.83 17.18
CA ALA A 114 15.66 13.54 18.54
C ALA A 114 15.45 14.85 19.32
N PRO A 115 14.38 15.61 19.00
CA PRO A 115 14.24 17.01 19.39
C PRO A 115 14.10 17.25 20.90
N ILE A 116 13.54 16.28 21.63
CA ILE A 116 13.29 16.37 23.07
C ILE A 116 14.30 15.59 23.92
N SER A 117 15.33 15.01 23.28
CA SER A 117 16.42 14.33 23.98
C SER A 117 17.43 15.32 24.54
N GLN A 118 18.04 15.00 25.68
CA GLN A 118 19.07 15.81 26.34
C GLN A 118 20.48 15.30 26.02
N ASP A 119 20.60 14.03 25.77
CA ASP A 119 21.81 13.34 25.38
C ASP A 119 21.47 12.29 24.32
N VAL A 120 22.35 12.16 23.33
CA VAL A 120 22.27 11.13 22.28
C VAL A 120 23.66 10.59 22.07
N SER A 121 23.79 9.27 22.01
CA SER A 121 25.02 8.58 21.69
C SER A 121 24.81 7.61 20.53
N LEU A 122 25.79 7.58 19.63
CA LEU A 122 25.95 6.56 18.62
C LEU A 122 26.74 5.39 19.21
N HIS A 123 26.17 4.21 19.14
CA HIS A 123 26.84 2.95 19.43
C HIS A 123 27.15 2.28 18.10
N ILE A 124 28.43 2.00 17.84
CA ILE A 124 28.88 1.35 16.61
C ILE A 124 29.96 0.34 16.96
N GLU A 125 29.76 -0.94 16.58
CA GLU A 125 30.56 -2.04 17.06
C GLU A 125 30.67 -1.97 18.61
N ASP A 126 31.86 -2.08 19.17
CA ASP A 126 32.11 -1.98 20.61
C ASP A 126 32.42 -0.55 21.12
N GLN A 127 32.10 0.47 20.32
CA GLN A 127 32.47 1.87 20.62
C GLN A 127 31.24 2.75 20.80
N VAL A 128 31.35 3.75 21.67
CA VAL A 128 30.28 4.72 21.97
C VAL A 128 30.80 6.12 21.72
N TYR A 129 30.00 6.89 20.95
CA TYR A 129 30.33 8.26 20.58
C TYR A 129 29.17 9.19 20.92
N PRO A 130 29.41 10.22 21.81
CA PRO A 130 28.40 11.25 22.04
C PRO A 130 28.16 12.05 20.77
N MET A 131 26.90 12.38 20.50
CA MET A 131 26.51 13.21 19.36
C MET A 131 26.36 14.67 19.79
N ASN A 132 26.57 15.58 18.85
CA ASN A 132 26.40 17.02 19.03
C ASN A 132 25.01 17.44 18.55
N ARG A 133 24.30 18.21 19.38
CA ARG A 133 22.99 18.76 19.02
C ARG A 133 23.13 19.82 17.93
N THR A 134 22.22 19.80 16.96
CA THR A 134 22.13 20.77 15.86
C THR A 134 20.76 21.45 15.85
N GLU A 135 20.48 22.25 14.84
CA GLU A 135 19.19 22.94 14.70
C GLU A 135 18.03 21.98 14.48
N ASN A 136 16.80 22.42 14.78
CA ASN A 136 15.54 21.70 14.55
C ASN A 136 15.48 20.30 15.18
N GLY A 137 16.15 20.10 16.32
CA GLY A 137 16.16 18.83 17.05
C GLY A 137 17.05 17.74 16.44
N GLY A 138 17.96 18.13 15.53
CA GLY A 138 18.96 17.23 14.96
C GLY A 138 20.11 16.94 15.92
N TRP A 139 20.79 15.82 15.71
CA TRP A 139 22.02 15.40 16.37
C TRP A 139 22.98 14.83 15.35
N GLU A 140 24.28 15.13 15.46
CA GLU A 140 25.25 14.61 14.50
C GLU A 140 26.58 14.21 15.13
N VAL A 141 27.27 13.27 14.50
CA VAL A 141 28.65 12.91 14.78
C VAL A 141 29.36 12.49 13.50
N LEU A 142 30.63 12.88 13.38
CA LEU A 142 31.49 12.51 12.25
C LEU A 142 32.61 11.59 12.76
N LEU A 143 32.59 10.34 12.33
CA LEU A 143 33.63 9.38 12.67
C LEU A 143 34.65 9.24 11.54
N LYS A 144 35.94 9.32 11.90
CA LYS A 144 37.05 9.05 10.97
C LYS A 144 37.28 7.56 10.85
N GLY A 145 37.73 7.13 9.69
CA GLY A 145 38.02 5.73 9.40
C GLY A 145 37.01 5.09 8.46
N ASP A 146 37.23 3.83 8.20
CA ASP A 146 36.42 2.99 7.36
C ASP A 146 35.46 2.19 8.23
N TRP A 147 34.16 2.50 8.11
CA TRP A 147 33.08 1.89 8.87
C TRP A 147 32.11 1.11 7.99
N GLU A 148 32.51 0.77 6.76
CA GLU A 148 31.63 0.02 5.86
C GLU A 148 31.19 -1.31 6.47
N GLY A 149 29.88 -1.57 6.45
CA GLY A 149 29.29 -2.79 6.99
C GLY A 149 29.18 -2.86 8.51
N ALA A 150 29.70 -1.86 9.23
CA ALA A 150 29.63 -1.84 10.70
C ALA A 150 28.17 -1.73 11.17
N ALA A 151 27.84 -2.48 12.23
CA ALA A 151 26.54 -2.44 12.86
C ALA A 151 26.47 -1.29 13.87
N TYR A 152 25.35 -0.55 13.88
CA TYR A 152 25.16 0.58 14.78
C TYR A 152 23.72 0.77 15.22
N HIS A 153 23.54 1.45 16.35
CA HIS A 153 22.25 1.92 16.87
C HIS A 153 22.42 3.24 17.63
N TYR A 154 21.30 3.86 17.99
CA TYR A 154 21.29 5.06 18.83
C TYR A 154 20.80 4.73 20.23
N GLU A 155 21.45 5.32 21.23
CA GLU A 155 20.94 5.39 22.60
C GLU A 155 20.75 6.84 23.02
N PHE A 156 19.64 7.12 23.70
CA PHE A 156 19.26 8.48 24.09
C PHE A 156 18.27 8.46 25.25
N ARG A 157 18.09 9.63 25.88
CA ARG A 157 17.17 9.76 27.00
C ARG A 157 16.02 10.70 26.67
N VAL A 158 14.78 10.20 26.88
CA VAL A 158 13.51 10.94 26.68
C VAL A 158 12.62 10.74 27.90
N ASN A 159 12.06 11.83 28.43
CA ASN A 159 11.20 11.80 29.61
C ASN A 159 11.83 11.02 30.80
N GLY A 160 13.15 11.14 30.98
CA GLY A 160 13.91 10.47 32.04
C GLY A 160 14.14 8.96 31.80
N LEU A 161 13.74 8.40 30.67
CA LEU A 161 13.94 6.99 30.32
C LEU A 161 15.01 6.84 29.26
N GLU A 162 15.93 5.92 29.46
CA GLU A 162 16.88 5.51 28.43
C GLU A 162 16.16 4.69 27.34
N ARG A 163 16.53 4.93 26.10
CA ARG A 163 15.97 4.30 24.90
C ARG A 163 17.09 3.82 24.01
N ARG A 164 16.85 2.69 23.33
CA ARG A 164 17.71 2.14 22.29
C ARG A 164 16.85 1.83 21.06
N ILE A 165 17.30 2.29 19.90
CA ILE A 165 16.62 2.05 18.63
C ILE A 165 17.61 1.83 17.48
N HIS A 166 17.18 1.11 16.43
CA HIS A 166 17.81 1.17 15.12
C HIS A 166 17.57 2.54 14.47
N ASP A 167 18.34 2.87 13.45
CA ASP A 167 18.19 4.11 12.69
C ASP A 167 16.97 4.03 11.75
N PRO A 168 15.93 4.86 11.92
CA PRO A 168 14.76 4.86 11.01
C PRO A 168 15.10 5.14 9.56
N TYR A 169 16.25 5.76 9.30
CA TYR A 169 16.74 6.12 7.96
C TYR A 169 17.78 5.15 7.41
N ALA A 170 18.02 4.02 8.08
CA ALA A 170 18.93 2.99 7.60
C ALA A 170 18.47 2.39 6.25
N LEU A 171 19.44 1.96 5.45
CA LEU A 171 19.20 1.29 4.16
C LEU A 171 19.27 -0.23 4.30
N SER A 172 19.88 -0.73 5.36
CA SER A 172 20.04 -2.15 5.68
C SER A 172 20.20 -2.33 7.18
N SER A 173 19.88 -3.51 7.67
CA SER A 173 20.01 -3.92 9.07
C SER A 173 20.48 -5.37 9.16
N LEU A 174 20.92 -5.78 10.33
CA LEU A 174 21.05 -7.19 10.70
C LEU A 174 19.66 -7.85 10.69
N ALA A 175 19.65 -9.16 10.62
CA ALA A 175 18.42 -9.95 10.60
C ALA A 175 17.48 -9.62 11.76
N ASN A 176 16.16 -9.82 11.52
CA ASN A 176 15.09 -9.61 12.49
C ASN A 176 15.03 -8.16 13.01
N SER A 177 15.10 -7.19 12.09
CA SER A 177 15.08 -5.76 12.39
C SER A 177 16.16 -5.35 13.41
N GLY A 178 17.33 -5.99 13.36
CA GLY A 178 18.45 -5.75 14.26
C GLY A 178 19.13 -4.40 14.08
N ASP A 179 20.36 -4.25 14.59
CA ASP A 179 21.11 -3.01 14.46
C ASP A 179 21.30 -2.62 12.99
N SER A 180 21.25 -1.32 12.73
CA SER A 180 21.42 -0.75 11.39
C SER A 180 22.84 -0.96 10.87
N LEU A 181 23.00 -1.08 9.55
CA LEU A 181 24.29 -1.31 8.93
C LEU A 181 24.76 -0.08 8.12
N VAL A 182 26.04 0.25 8.22
CA VAL A 182 26.66 1.32 7.43
C VAL A 182 26.85 0.86 5.99
N ILE A 183 26.23 1.54 5.05
CA ILE A 183 26.21 1.17 3.63
C ILE A 183 27.02 2.16 2.77
N ASP A 184 27.93 1.63 1.94
CA ASP A 184 28.53 2.42 0.86
C ASP A 184 27.49 2.62 -0.26
N ARG A 185 26.90 3.81 -0.31
CA ARG A 185 25.89 4.17 -1.32
C ARG A 185 26.41 4.04 -2.76
N LYS A 186 27.74 4.12 -2.99
CA LYS A 186 28.32 3.91 -4.32
C LYS A 186 28.19 2.49 -4.83
N LYS A 187 28.15 1.50 -3.94
CA LYS A 187 27.98 0.09 -4.30
C LYS A 187 26.54 -0.25 -4.71
N ILE A 188 25.60 0.53 -4.26
CA ILE A 188 24.16 0.32 -4.51
C ILE A 188 23.55 1.34 -5.47
N THR A 189 24.23 2.47 -5.75
CA THR A 189 23.75 3.47 -6.73
C THR A 189 24.11 3.02 -8.12
N ARG A 190 23.13 2.80 -8.95
CA ARG A 190 23.27 2.42 -10.36
C ARG A 190 22.25 3.13 -11.23
N PRO A 191 22.50 3.30 -12.56
CA PRO A 191 21.50 3.84 -13.46
C PRO A 191 20.25 2.97 -13.46
N ILE A 192 19.10 3.59 -13.20
CA ILE A 192 17.83 2.89 -13.24
C ILE A 192 17.40 2.77 -14.71
N ARG A 193 17.21 1.54 -15.17
CA ARG A 193 16.51 1.26 -16.41
C ARG A 193 15.01 1.27 -16.11
N ARG A 194 14.23 1.87 -16.97
CA ARG A 194 12.76 1.79 -16.95
C ARG A 194 12.29 0.94 -18.13
N ALA A 195 11.09 0.40 -18.03
CA ALA A 195 10.43 -0.21 -19.18
C ALA A 195 10.41 0.78 -20.35
N THR A 196 10.71 0.30 -21.56
CA THR A 196 10.85 1.18 -22.74
C THR A 196 9.54 1.82 -23.17
N ARG A 197 8.44 1.16 -22.90
CA ARG A 197 7.10 1.68 -23.18
C ARG A 197 6.56 2.41 -21.95
N GLN A 198 6.47 3.72 -22.05
CA GLN A 198 5.72 4.52 -21.08
C GLN A 198 4.23 4.37 -21.38
N LEU A 199 3.49 3.86 -20.39
CA LEU A 199 2.08 3.58 -20.49
C LEU A 199 1.26 4.69 -19.81
N ASP A 200 0.16 5.08 -20.41
CA ASP A 200 -0.91 5.78 -19.69
C ASP A 200 -1.52 4.81 -18.66
N PRO A 201 -1.93 5.26 -17.47
CA PRO A 201 -2.50 4.36 -16.47
C PRO A 201 -3.63 3.45 -16.99
N THR A 202 -4.48 3.92 -17.91
CA THR A 202 -5.55 3.09 -18.50
C THR A 202 -5.04 1.99 -19.44
N GLU A 203 -3.75 2.04 -19.82
CA GLU A 203 -3.07 1.01 -20.60
C GLU A 203 -2.40 -0.06 -19.71
N ALA A 204 -2.34 0.18 -18.41
CA ALA A 204 -1.81 -0.78 -17.45
C ALA A 204 -2.73 -2.00 -17.31
N ILE A 205 -2.12 -3.16 -17.10
CA ILE A 205 -2.74 -4.40 -16.66
C ILE A 205 -1.86 -4.89 -15.51
N ILE A 206 -2.39 -4.81 -14.30
CA ILE A 206 -1.65 -5.05 -13.07
C ILE A 206 -1.85 -6.50 -12.64
N TYR A 207 -0.76 -7.16 -12.24
CA TYR A 207 -0.76 -8.51 -11.69
C TYR A 207 -0.15 -8.49 -10.31
N GLU A 208 -0.96 -8.75 -9.29
CA GLU A 208 -0.56 -8.77 -7.89
C GLU A 208 0.05 -10.11 -7.51
N MET A 209 1.21 -10.11 -6.84
CA MET A 209 1.83 -11.32 -6.35
C MET A 209 2.69 -11.09 -5.10
N SER A 210 2.81 -12.12 -4.26
CA SER A 210 3.75 -12.17 -3.15
C SER A 210 5.09 -12.75 -3.61
N VAL A 211 6.20 -12.21 -3.09
CA VAL A 211 7.55 -12.74 -3.32
C VAL A 211 7.63 -14.21 -2.90
N ARG A 212 7.06 -14.53 -1.73
CA ARG A 212 7.09 -15.88 -1.17
C ARG A 212 6.17 -16.83 -1.92
N ASP A 213 4.90 -16.48 -2.08
CA ASP A 213 3.89 -17.34 -2.70
C ASP A 213 4.23 -17.76 -4.12
N PHE A 214 4.86 -16.82 -4.86
CA PHE A 214 5.19 -17.02 -6.27
C PHE A 214 6.12 -18.20 -6.53
N SER A 215 7.08 -18.44 -5.63
CA SER A 215 8.15 -19.39 -5.89
C SER A 215 8.31 -20.51 -4.86
N VAL A 216 7.49 -20.52 -3.79
CA VAL A 216 7.67 -21.44 -2.66
C VAL A 216 7.22 -22.87 -2.95
N GLN A 217 6.33 -23.08 -3.94
CA GLN A 217 5.82 -24.41 -4.27
C GLN A 217 6.97 -25.33 -4.72
N LYS A 218 7.18 -26.40 -3.98
CA LYS A 218 8.30 -27.35 -4.19
C LYS A 218 8.24 -28.02 -5.56
N GLU A 219 7.05 -28.41 -6.01
CA GLU A 219 6.82 -29.11 -7.28
C GLU A 219 7.13 -28.24 -8.50
N ALA A 220 7.10 -26.91 -8.34
CA ALA A 220 7.41 -25.97 -9.40
C ALA A 220 8.90 -25.94 -9.75
N GLY A 221 9.79 -26.32 -8.82
CA GLY A 221 11.22 -26.46 -9.07
C GLY A 221 12.04 -25.17 -9.12
N PHE A 222 11.58 -24.12 -8.45
CA PHE A 222 12.36 -22.90 -8.23
C PHE A 222 13.63 -23.20 -7.42
N LYS A 223 14.75 -22.58 -7.78
CA LYS A 223 16.04 -22.74 -7.09
C LYS A 223 16.14 -21.88 -5.84
N HIS A 224 15.47 -20.73 -5.84
CA HIS A 224 15.46 -19.78 -4.73
C HIS A 224 14.00 -19.53 -4.26
N PRO A 225 13.37 -20.56 -3.65
CA PRO A 225 11.97 -20.46 -3.24
C PRO A 225 11.78 -19.38 -2.15
N GLY A 226 10.77 -18.55 -2.33
CA GLY A 226 10.41 -17.47 -1.39
C GLY A 226 11.44 -16.33 -1.31
N LYS A 227 12.31 -16.16 -2.30
CA LYS A 227 13.36 -15.13 -2.34
C LYS A 227 13.20 -14.19 -3.53
N PHE A 228 13.78 -12.98 -3.45
CA PHE A 228 13.81 -12.03 -4.58
C PHE A 228 14.34 -12.70 -5.86
N LYS A 229 15.40 -13.51 -5.77
CA LYS A 229 15.94 -14.26 -6.90
C LYS A 229 14.93 -15.20 -7.55
N GLY A 230 14.03 -15.80 -6.75
CA GLY A 230 12.98 -16.69 -7.25
C GLY A 230 12.02 -16.01 -8.22
N LEU A 231 11.79 -14.70 -8.06
CA LEU A 231 10.95 -13.91 -8.96
C LEU A 231 11.48 -13.79 -10.40
N THR A 232 12.76 -14.05 -10.62
CA THR A 232 13.42 -13.97 -11.95
C THR A 232 13.66 -15.34 -12.57
N GLU A 233 13.22 -16.40 -11.94
CA GLU A 233 13.37 -17.77 -12.42
C GLU A 233 12.20 -18.21 -13.29
N SER A 234 12.50 -19.09 -14.25
CA SER A 234 11.52 -19.67 -15.18
C SER A 234 11.68 -21.20 -15.22
N PRO A 235 11.30 -21.92 -14.16
CA PRO A 235 11.31 -23.37 -14.18
C PRO A 235 10.29 -23.93 -15.17
N GLN A 236 10.38 -25.22 -15.45
CA GLN A 236 9.44 -25.93 -16.34
C GLN A 236 8.74 -27.07 -15.60
N LEU A 237 7.45 -27.21 -15.82
CA LEU A 237 6.64 -28.30 -15.31
C LEU A 237 5.79 -28.89 -16.45
N ASN A 238 5.94 -30.17 -16.75
CA ASN A 238 5.22 -30.85 -17.84
C ASN A 238 5.31 -30.12 -19.19
N SER A 239 6.49 -29.62 -19.53
CA SER A 239 6.78 -28.80 -20.72
C SER A 239 6.19 -27.37 -20.71
N GLU A 240 5.46 -26.97 -19.69
CA GLU A 240 4.98 -25.62 -19.50
C GLU A 240 6.03 -24.76 -18.78
N VAL A 241 6.19 -23.53 -19.24
CA VAL A 241 7.08 -22.55 -18.64
C VAL A 241 6.34 -21.84 -17.51
N LEU A 242 6.97 -21.81 -16.34
CA LEU A 242 6.45 -21.17 -15.12
C LEU A 242 7.21 -19.87 -14.81
N GLY A 243 6.82 -19.21 -13.75
CA GLY A 243 7.58 -18.12 -13.18
C GLY A 243 7.66 -16.89 -14.08
N PHE A 244 8.85 -16.32 -14.21
CA PHE A 244 9.07 -15.04 -14.88
C PHE A 244 8.67 -15.04 -16.37
N ASP A 245 9.04 -16.07 -17.13
CA ASP A 245 8.69 -16.15 -18.55
C ASP A 245 7.19 -16.37 -18.76
N TYR A 246 6.51 -17.03 -17.82
CA TYR A 246 5.05 -17.12 -17.82
C TYR A 246 4.41 -15.74 -17.75
N LEU A 247 4.87 -14.85 -16.86
CA LEU A 247 4.35 -13.48 -16.76
C LEU A 247 4.51 -12.69 -18.06
N GLN A 248 5.65 -12.88 -18.74
CA GLN A 248 5.89 -12.24 -20.04
C GLN A 248 4.92 -12.77 -21.11
N LYS A 249 4.71 -14.09 -21.14
CA LYS A 249 3.79 -14.78 -22.08
C LYS A 249 2.35 -14.33 -21.82
N LEU A 250 1.91 -14.23 -20.57
CA LEU A 250 0.57 -13.76 -20.21
C LEU A 250 0.29 -12.35 -20.74
N GLY A 251 1.33 -11.53 -20.91
CA GLY A 251 1.22 -10.22 -21.56
C GLY A 251 0.77 -9.10 -20.65
N ILE A 252 0.82 -9.26 -19.31
CA ILE A 252 0.63 -8.19 -18.34
C ILE A 252 1.64 -7.06 -18.53
N THR A 253 1.44 -5.92 -17.91
CA THR A 253 2.32 -4.75 -18.06
C THR A 253 2.99 -4.33 -16.76
N HIS A 254 2.33 -4.58 -15.64
CA HIS A 254 2.80 -4.22 -14.31
C HIS A 254 2.68 -5.41 -13.37
N VAL A 255 3.67 -5.58 -12.51
CA VAL A 255 3.60 -6.48 -11.37
C VAL A 255 3.53 -5.63 -10.12
N GLN A 256 2.53 -5.89 -9.27
CA GLN A 256 2.47 -5.36 -7.91
C GLN A 256 3.01 -6.42 -6.96
N LEU A 257 4.07 -6.09 -6.23
CA LEU A 257 4.59 -6.93 -5.16
C LEU A 257 3.90 -6.57 -3.85
N LEU A 258 3.41 -7.56 -3.10
CA LEU A 258 3.07 -7.39 -1.69
C LEU A 258 4.26 -6.81 -0.93
N PRO A 259 4.11 -6.30 0.31
CA PRO A 259 5.16 -5.55 0.98
C PRO A 259 6.54 -6.23 0.93
N VAL A 260 7.55 -5.45 0.56
CA VAL A 260 8.94 -5.92 0.40
C VAL A 260 9.93 -5.19 1.32
N TYR A 261 9.45 -4.33 2.19
CA TYR A 261 10.26 -3.77 3.28
C TYR A 261 10.20 -4.68 4.52
N ASP A 262 11.08 -4.41 5.47
CA ASP A 262 11.27 -5.16 6.71
C ASP A 262 10.00 -5.18 7.58
N PHE A 263 9.51 -6.39 7.89
CA PHE A 263 8.31 -6.65 8.69
C PHE A 263 8.57 -7.66 9.81
N GLY A 264 7.78 -7.58 10.91
CA GLY A 264 8.19 -8.14 12.19
C GLY A 264 7.81 -9.58 12.49
N SER A 265 6.91 -10.20 11.73
CA SER A 265 6.29 -11.47 12.14
C SER A 265 6.94 -12.72 11.54
N VAL A 266 7.98 -12.58 10.73
CA VAL A 266 8.74 -13.68 10.14
C VAL A 266 10.19 -13.64 10.61
N ASP A 267 10.73 -14.79 11.04
CA ASP A 267 12.15 -14.92 11.36
C ASP A 267 12.97 -14.91 10.06
N GLU A 268 13.74 -13.84 9.83
CA GLU A 268 14.52 -13.67 8.60
C GLU A 268 15.63 -14.71 8.42
N GLU A 269 16.14 -15.32 9.52
CA GLU A 269 17.13 -16.39 9.46
C GLU A 269 16.51 -17.78 9.24
N ASP A 270 15.20 -17.91 9.56
CA ASP A 270 14.46 -19.16 9.33
C ASP A 270 12.99 -18.85 8.94
N GLN A 271 12.83 -18.34 7.73
CA GLN A 271 11.52 -17.92 7.19
C GLN A 271 10.45 -19.03 7.19
N TRP A 272 10.87 -20.30 7.33
CA TRP A 272 9.94 -21.43 7.29
C TRP A 272 9.18 -21.68 8.59
N LYS A 273 9.57 -20.99 9.68
CA LYS A 273 8.90 -21.08 10.98
C LYS A 273 7.54 -20.41 11.00
N ALA A 274 7.35 -19.35 10.25
CA ALA A 274 6.12 -18.59 10.20
C ALA A 274 5.86 -18.08 8.78
N TYR A 275 4.62 -17.71 8.51
CA TYR A 275 4.21 -17.05 7.28
C TYR A 275 3.52 -15.72 7.61
N ASN A 276 3.80 -14.70 6.81
CA ASN A 276 3.03 -13.47 6.81
C ASN A 276 3.06 -12.82 5.42
N TRP A 277 2.02 -12.06 5.08
CA TRP A 277 2.01 -11.26 3.84
C TRP A 277 2.93 -10.06 3.90
N GLY A 278 3.33 -9.59 5.11
CA GLY A 278 4.23 -8.45 5.30
C GLY A 278 3.53 -7.13 5.66
N TYR A 279 2.26 -7.14 6.07
CA TYR A 279 1.54 -5.93 6.49
C TYR A 279 1.74 -5.59 7.97
N ASP A 280 2.92 -5.88 8.50
CA ASP A 280 3.34 -5.57 9.86
C ASP A 280 4.73 -4.89 9.87
N PRO A 281 4.83 -3.66 9.32
CA PRO A 281 6.09 -2.98 9.06
C PRO A 281 6.84 -2.63 10.34
N VAL A 282 8.17 -2.82 10.33
CA VAL A 282 9.11 -2.38 11.37
C VAL A 282 10.05 -1.30 10.83
N GLN A 283 10.63 -1.48 9.64
CA GLN A 283 11.53 -0.51 9.02
C GLN A 283 11.09 -0.20 7.59
N TYR A 284 10.58 1.01 7.34
CA TYR A 284 10.05 1.40 6.03
C TYR A 284 11.11 1.58 4.93
N ASN A 285 12.40 1.68 5.28
CA ASN A 285 13.48 1.98 4.33
C ASN A 285 14.39 0.80 4.04
N VAL A 286 14.22 -0.30 4.71
CA VAL A 286 15.04 -1.52 4.62
C VAL A 286 14.25 -2.58 3.86
N PRO A 287 14.80 -3.24 2.81
CA PRO A 287 14.14 -4.39 2.20
C PRO A 287 14.08 -5.59 3.15
N GLU A 288 13.03 -6.39 3.01
CA GLU A 288 12.79 -7.58 3.81
C GLU A 288 13.94 -8.60 3.70
N GLY A 289 14.51 -8.98 4.85
CA GLY A 289 15.65 -9.88 4.90
C GLY A 289 15.31 -11.34 4.63
N SER A 290 14.09 -11.79 4.96
CA SER A 290 13.66 -13.16 4.64
C SER A 290 13.57 -13.41 3.13
N TYR A 291 13.47 -12.36 2.32
CA TYR A 291 13.47 -12.44 0.86
C TYR A 291 14.88 -12.39 0.25
N ALA A 292 15.90 -12.05 1.02
CA ALA A 292 17.29 -12.07 0.58
C ALA A 292 17.94 -13.46 0.77
N SER A 293 19.03 -13.71 0.07
CA SER A 293 19.79 -14.97 0.23
C SER A 293 20.52 -15.06 1.57
N ASP A 294 20.93 -13.92 2.12
CA ASP A 294 21.56 -13.77 3.43
C ASP A 294 21.03 -12.50 4.12
N PRO A 295 20.22 -12.60 5.17
CA PRO A 295 19.65 -11.44 5.84
C PRO A 295 20.69 -10.62 6.64
N ASN A 296 21.84 -11.18 6.96
CA ASN A 296 22.93 -10.51 7.68
C ASN A 296 24.01 -9.89 6.76
N ASP A 297 23.97 -10.18 5.45
CA ASP A 297 24.84 -9.50 4.49
C ASP A 297 24.34 -8.06 4.26
N PRO A 298 25.17 -7.03 4.48
CA PRO A 298 24.72 -5.64 4.39
C PRO A 298 24.14 -5.22 3.03
N TYR A 299 24.49 -5.95 1.97
CA TYR A 299 24.11 -5.61 0.60
C TYR A 299 23.14 -6.58 -0.06
N ALA A 300 23.02 -7.82 0.41
CA ALA A 300 22.25 -8.87 -0.26
C ALA A 300 20.80 -8.44 -0.51
N ARG A 301 20.08 -7.97 0.53
CA ARG A 301 18.68 -7.55 0.42
C ARG A 301 18.48 -6.39 -0.56
N ILE A 302 19.44 -5.47 -0.65
CA ILE A 302 19.38 -4.32 -1.55
C ILE A 302 19.65 -4.75 -3.00
N LEU A 303 20.77 -5.42 -3.23
CA LEU A 303 21.22 -5.76 -4.59
C LEU A 303 20.31 -6.79 -5.26
N GLU A 304 19.80 -7.77 -4.51
CA GLU A 304 18.89 -8.79 -5.05
C GLU A 304 17.53 -8.20 -5.46
N LEU A 305 16.98 -7.28 -4.68
CA LEU A 305 15.77 -6.55 -5.07
C LEU A 305 16.01 -5.66 -6.29
N GLN A 306 17.14 -4.93 -6.32
CA GLN A 306 17.51 -4.13 -7.49
C GLN A 306 17.67 -4.98 -8.75
N ASP A 307 18.31 -6.15 -8.66
CA ASP A 307 18.49 -7.06 -9.79
C ASP A 307 17.17 -7.64 -10.28
N THR A 308 16.27 -7.93 -9.36
CA THR A 308 14.91 -8.36 -9.68
C THR A 308 14.19 -7.30 -10.50
N ILE A 309 14.12 -6.06 -10.00
CA ILE A 309 13.43 -4.95 -10.68
C ILE A 309 14.05 -4.66 -12.06
N ASP A 310 15.41 -4.63 -12.17
CA ASP A 310 16.08 -4.42 -13.46
C ASP A 310 15.75 -5.55 -14.46
N THR A 311 15.61 -6.78 -13.99
CA THR A 311 15.19 -7.92 -14.83
C THR A 311 13.78 -7.73 -15.39
N TYR A 312 12.84 -7.30 -14.56
CA TYR A 312 11.47 -6.99 -14.97
C TYR A 312 11.44 -5.83 -15.99
N HIS A 313 12.19 -4.76 -15.74
CA HIS A 313 12.30 -3.64 -16.68
C HIS A 313 12.88 -4.04 -18.04
N ARG A 314 13.86 -4.94 -18.08
CA ARG A 314 14.41 -5.49 -19.34
C ARG A 314 13.36 -6.25 -20.15
N ALA A 315 12.39 -6.85 -19.49
CA ALA A 315 11.26 -7.53 -20.10
C ALA A 315 10.06 -6.59 -20.40
N ASN A 316 10.22 -5.27 -20.23
CA ASN A 316 9.15 -4.26 -20.33
C ASN A 316 7.99 -4.46 -19.36
N LEU A 317 8.26 -5.04 -18.19
CA LEU A 317 7.34 -5.12 -17.06
C LEU A 317 7.70 -4.03 -16.05
N SER A 318 6.75 -3.20 -15.69
CA SER A 318 6.87 -2.23 -14.60
C SER A 318 6.64 -2.90 -13.26
N VAL A 319 7.23 -2.37 -12.19
CA VAL A 319 7.10 -2.94 -10.84
C VAL A 319 6.50 -1.90 -9.89
N ILE A 320 5.42 -2.29 -9.23
CA ILE A 320 4.70 -1.49 -8.23
C ILE A 320 4.98 -2.09 -6.86
N MET A 321 5.26 -1.24 -5.88
CA MET A 321 5.45 -1.66 -4.49
C MET A 321 4.17 -1.42 -3.69
N ASP A 322 3.77 -2.41 -2.91
CA ASP A 322 2.76 -2.25 -1.88
C ASP A 322 3.38 -1.62 -0.64
N VAL A 323 2.82 -0.53 -0.14
CA VAL A 323 3.36 0.25 0.98
C VAL A 323 2.34 0.46 2.08
N VAL A 324 2.76 0.25 3.32
CA VAL A 324 1.92 0.31 4.53
C VAL A 324 2.40 1.46 5.43
N TYR A 325 2.06 2.70 5.07
CA TYR A 325 2.40 3.88 5.89
C TYR A 325 1.29 4.29 6.86
N ASN A 326 0.24 3.48 6.94
CA ASN A 326 -0.93 3.75 7.76
C ASN A 326 -0.83 3.23 9.20
N HIS A 327 0.00 2.21 9.44
CA HIS A 327 0.26 1.64 10.77
C HIS A 327 1.66 1.02 10.84
N VAL A 328 2.06 0.58 12.03
CA VAL A 328 3.28 -0.20 12.28
C VAL A 328 2.97 -1.43 13.11
N TYR A 329 3.87 -2.42 13.09
CA TYR A 329 3.70 -3.71 13.77
C TYR A 329 3.49 -3.54 15.28
N GLN A 330 4.48 -2.99 15.99
CA GLN A 330 4.43 -2.82 17.45
C GLN A 330 4.60 -1.33 17.80
N ALA A 331 3.45 -0.68 18.03
CA ALA A 331 3.39 0.75 18.19
C ALA A 331 4.32 1.30 19.28
N ASP A 332 4.43 0.62 20.44
CA ASP A 332 5.24 1.10 21.57
C ASP A 332 6.73 0.91 21.35
N GLU A 333 7.13 -0.04 20.49
CA GLU A 333 8.53 -0.36 20.20
C GLU A 333 9.05 0.38 18.97
N TYR A 334 8.16 0.98 18.17
CA TYR A 334 8.54 1.66 16.95
C TYR A 334 9.47 2.85 17.22
N ALA A 335 10.52 2.98 16.39
CA ALA A 335 11.60 3.94 16.60
C ALA A 335 11.10 5.38 16.83
N PHE A 336 10.17 5.89 16.03
CA PHE A 336 9.66 7.26 16.21
C PHE A 336 8.85 7.46 17.49
N GLU A 337 8.12 6.44 17.97
CA GLU A 337 7.44 6.53 19.27
C GLU A 337 8.44 6.55 20.42
N GLN A 338 9.56 5.86 20.28
CA GLN A 338 10.64 5.92 21.26
C GLN A 338 11.35 7.29 21.25
N ILE A 339 11.51 7.91 20.07
CA ILE A 339 12.14 9.23 19.91
C ILE A 339 11.25 10.35 20.48
N VAL A 340 9.97 10.39 20.07
CA VAL A 340 9.00 11.42 20.48
C VAL A 340 7.69 10.74 20.87
N PRO A 341 7.54 10.26 22.09
CA PRO A 341 6.32 9.61 22.54
C PRO A 341 5.06 10.45 22.30
N GLY A 342 4.07 9.87 21.64
CA GLY A 342 2.81 10.51 21.35
C GLY A 342 2.77 11.40 20.10
N TYR A 343 3.84 11.44 19.28
CA TYR A 343 3.91 12.25 18.07
C TYR A 343 3.52 11.48 16.79
N PHE A 344 3.98 10.25 16.66
CA PHE A 344 3.89 9.48 15.42
C PHE A 344 2.48 8.97 15.13
N TYR A 345 1.66 8.78 16.15
CA TYR A 345 0.31 8.24 16.02
C TYR A 345 -0.78 9.28 16.26
N ARG A 346 -1.99 8.96 15.78
CA ARG A 346 -3.21 9.72 16.10
C ARG A 346 -3.79 9.29 17.44
N TYR A 347 -4.46 10.25 18.07
CA TYR A 347 -5.11 10.06 19.36
C TYR A 347 -6.52 10.69 19.31
N ASN A 348 -7.47 10.05 19.98
CA ASN A 348 -8.82 10.59 20.19
C ASN A 348 -8.83 11.69 21.26
N ALA A 349 -10.01 12.24 21.50
CA ALA A 349 -10.19 13.32 22.50
C ALA A 349 -9.91 12.86 23.94
N GLU A 350 -10.01 11.59 24.21
CA GLU A 350 -9.75 10.95 25.50
C GLU A 350 -8.24 10.69 25.74
N GLY A 351 -7.42 10.87 24.71
CA GLY A 351 -5.96 10.66 24.74
C GLY A 351 -5.54 9.22 24.51
N GLU A 352 -6.40 8.39 23.93
CA GLU A 352 -6.11 7.03 23.51
C GLU A 352 -5.70 7.02 22.03
N ARG A 353 -4.81 6.10 21.63
CA ARG A 353 -4.48 5.93 20.22
C ARG A 353 -5.71 5.52 19.42
N THR A 354 -5.90 6.13 18.25
CA THR A 354 -6.92 5.67 17.31
C THR A 354 -6.52 4.35 16.68
N ASN A 355 -7.51 3.59 16.22
CA ASN A 355 -7.34 2.26 15.64
C ASN A 355 -8.29 2.08 14.44
N GLY A 356 -8.33 3.06 13.54
CA GLY A 356 -9.10 2.97 12.31
C GLY A 356 -8.55 1.94 11.34
N THR A 357 -7.26 1.61 11.45
CA THR A 357 -6.59 0.52 10.71
C THR A 357 -6.98 -0.88 11.18
N PHE A 358 -7.54 -1.03 12.38
CA PHE A 358 -7.73 -2.31 13.09
C PHE A 358 -6.43 -3.07 13.41
N CYS A 359 -5.27 -2.41 13.24
CA CYS A 359 -3.92 -2.95 13.54
C CYS A 359 -3.32 -2.40 14.84
N GLY A 360 -4.13 -1.74 15.66
CA GLY A 360 -3.72 -1.22 16.99
C GLY A 360 -3.17 0.21 16.99
N ASN A 361 -2.94 0.81 15.82
CA ASN A 361 -2.45 2.19 15.73
C ASN A 361 -2.75 2.79 14.35
N ASP A 362 -2.90 4.12 14.29
CA ASP A 362 -3.03 4.91 13.07
C ASP A 362 -1.88 5.93 13.01
N VAL A 363 -1.09 5.90 11.95
CA VAL A 363 -0.01 6.86 11.73
C VAL A 363 -0.55 8.25 11.46
N ALA A 364 -0.01 9.26 12.15
CA ALA A 364 -0.38 10.66 12.00
C ALA A 364 0.35 11.32 10.82
N SER A 365 -0.02 10.95 9.59
CA SER A 365 0.63 11.41 8.36
C SER A 365 0.61 12.94 8.19
N GLU A 366 -0.35 13.62 8.84
CA GLU A 366 -0.47 15.08 8.87
C GLU A 366 0.63 15.79 9.67
N ARG A 367 1.41 15.08 10.53
CA ARG A 367 2.56 15.63 11.27
C ARG A 367 3.73 15.90 10.33
N SER A 368 4.39 17.04 10.49
CA SER A 368 5.43 17.48 9.56
C SER A 368 6.56 16.48 9.39
N MET A 369 7.10 15.92 10.48
CA MET A 369 8.20 14.95 10.39
C MET A 369 7.74 13.57 9.92
N VAL A 370 6.51 13.17 10.21
CA VAL A 370 5.93 11.91 9.70
C VAL A 370 5.74 12.02 8.19
N ARG A 371 5.15 13.11 7.70
CA ARG A 371 5.01 13.41 6.27
C ARG A 371 6.36 13.41 5.57
N GLN A 372 7.35 14.11 6.13
CA GLN A 372 8.69 14.19 5.57
C GLN A 372 9.34 12.81 5.47
N TYR A 373 9.19 11.99 6.51
CA TYR A 373 9.72 10.63 6.52
C TYR A 373 9.08 9.74 5.44
N ILE A 374 7.75 9.77 5.32
CA ILE A 374 7.04 9.00 4.27
C ILE A 374 7.49 9.43 2.87
N LYS A 375 7.59 10.75 2.62
CA LYS A 375 8.05 11.29 1.34
C LYS A 375 9.49 10.85 1.01
N GLN A 376 10.41 10.96 1.96
CA GLN A 376 11.81 10.53 1.78
C GLN A 376 11.92 9.03 1.55
N SER A 377 11.15 8.22 2.27
CA SER A 377 11.08 6.77 2.06
C SER A 377 10.66 6.44 0.62
N LEU A 378 9.55 7.02 0.15
CA LEU A 378 9.06 6.80 -1.22
C LEU A 378 10.06 7.27 -2.29
N LYS A 379 10.70 8.43 -2.09
CA LYS A 379 11.78 8.92 -2.98
C LYS A 379 12.93 7.92 -3.05
N GLN A 380 13.31 7.34 -1.92
CA GLN A 380 14.36 6.31 -1.88
C GLN A 380 13.97 5.08 -2.70
N TRP A 381 12.74 4.55 -2.55
CA TRP A 381 12.25 3.40 -3.30
C TRP A 381 12.24 3.66 -4.82
N VAL A 382 11.89 4.87 -5.24
CA VAL A 382 11.94 5.25 -6.67
C VAL A 382 13.37 5.43 -7.16
N SER A 383 14.22 6.12 -6.40
CA SER A 383 15.55 6.55 -6.85
C SER A 383 16.60 5.45 -6.73
N LEU A 384 16.49 4.58 -5.74
CA LEU A 384 17.46 3.52 -5.47
C LEU A 384 17.09 2.19 -6.13
N TYR A 385 15.80 1.83 -6.11
CA TYR A 385 15.34 0.54 -6.61
C TYR A 385 14.66 0.62 -7.98
N GLY A 386 14.07 1.77 -8.31
CA GLY A 386 13.41 1.95 -9.58
C GLY A 386 11.95 1.53 -9.63
N PHE A 387 11.24 1.49 -8.51
CA PHE A 387 9.81 1.22 -8.54
C PHE A 387 9.05 2.23 -9.43
N ASP A 388 8.12 1.73 -10.22
CA ASP A 388 7.33 2.50 -11.20
C ASP A 388 6.02 3.01 -10.63
N GLY A 389 5.67 2.58 -9.44
CA GLY A 389 4.43 2.98 -8.76
C GLY A 389 4.33 2.45 -7.34
N PHE A 390 3.28 2.90 -6.66
CA PHE A 390 2.96 2.46 -5.31
C PHE A 390 1.47 2.16 -5.15
N ARG A 391 1.17 1.05 -4.50
CA ARG A 391 -0.14 0.74 -3.93
C ARG A 391 -0.10 1.08 -2.45
N PHE A 392 -0.94 1.98 -2.02
CA PHE A 392 -1.03 2.38 -0.60
C PHE A 392 -2.09 1.53 0.09
N ASP A 393 -1.62 0.69 1.00
CA ASP A 393 -2.47 -0.05 1.93
C ASP A 393 -3.27 0.94 2.78
N LEU A 394 -4.58 0.66 3.00
CA LEU A 394 -5.50 1.48 3.77
C LEU A 394 -5.29 3.00 3.54
N MET A 395 -5.15 3.40 2.27
CA MET A 395 -4.86 4.79 1.87
C MET A 395 -5.83 5.80 2.49
N GLY A 396 -7.06 5.35 2.77
CA GLY A 396 -8.09 6.16 3.42
C GLY A 396 -7.77 6.66 4.83
N ILE A 397 -6.74 6.12 5.48
CA ILE A 397 -6.21 6.59 6.77
C ILE A 397 -5.30 7.82 6.59
N LEU A 398 -4.62 7.94 5.45
CA LEU A 398 -3.66 9.02 5.20
C LEU A 398 -4.36 10.34 4.87
N ASP A 399 -3.73 11.46 5.18
CA ASP A 399 -4.29 12.76 4.89
C ASP A 399 -4.03 13.21 3.44
N ILE A 400 -4.97 13.98 2.88
CA ILE A 400 -4.95 14.47 1.49
C ILE A 400 -3.72 15.32 1.20
N GLN A 401 -3.27 16.16 2.15
CA GLN A 401 -2.12 17.02 1.93
C GLN A 401 -0.85 16.19 1.72
N THR A 402 -0.61 15.22 2.59
CA THR A 402 0.53 14.29 2.47
C THR A 402 0.49 13.55 1.14
N MET A 403 -0.66 13.01 0.75
CA MET A 403 -0.80 12.30 -0.52
C MET A 403 -0.56 13.21 -1.73
N THR A 404 -1.03 14.47 -1.67
CA THR A 404 -0.81 15.44 -2.75
C THR A 404 0.68 15.75 -2.91
N GLU A 405 1.37 16.07 -1.80
CA GLU A 405 2.81 16.35 -1.80
C GLU A 405 3.63 15.13 -2.28
N ILE A 406 3.27 13.91 -1.88
CA ILE A 406 3.88 12.66 -2.38
C ILE A 406 3.78 12.60 -3.91
N ALA A 407 2.59 12.83 -4.47
CA ALA A 407 2.40 12.73 -5.91
C ALA A 407 3.18 13.80 -6.68
N GLU A 408 3.28 15.02 -6.15
CA GLU A 408 4.04 16.11 -6.75
C GLU A 408 5.54 15.79 -6.74
N GLU A 409 6.13 15.47 -5.59
CA GLU A 409 7.56 15.20 -5.45
C GLU A 409 8.02 13.95 -6.19
N LEU A 410 7.22 12.86 -6.19
CA LEU A 410 7.59 11.66 -6.92
C LEU A 410 7.56 11.85 -8.44
N ARG A 411 6.66 12.70 -8.95
CA ARG A 411 6.60 13.03 -10.38
C ARG A 411 7.76 13.89 -10.84
N GLU A 412 8.41 14.64 -9.96
CA GLU A 412 9.67 15.33 -10.28
C GLU A 412 10.79 14.33 -10.56
N ILE A 413 10.81 13.18 -9.86
CA ILE A 413 11.80 12.12 -10.05
C ILE A 413 11.42 11.22 -11.24
N TYR A 414 10.15 10.80 -11.29
CA TYR A 414 9.62 9.93 -12.33
C TYR A 414 8.21 10.37 -12.76
N PRO A 415 8.08 11.14 -13.85
CA PRO A 415 6.80 11.74 -14.28
C PRO A 415 5.67 10.74 -14.53
N ASN A 416 6.00 9.49 -14.87
CA ASN A 416 5.02 8.45 -15.18
C ASN A 416 4.74 7.53 -14.00
N ILE A 417 5.11 7.91 -12.79
CA ILE A 417 4.83 7.09 -11.59
C ILE A 417 3.33 6.87 -11.44
N TYR A 418 2.94 5.62 -11.18
CA TYR A 418 1.54 5.26 -10.99
C TYR A 418 1.23 5.06 -9.51
N LEU A 419 0.27 5.83 -9.01
CA LEU A 419 -0.11 5.86 -7.59
C LEU A 419 -1.57 5.45 -7.43
N TYR A 420 -1.84 4.50 -6.57
CA TYR A 420 -3.20 4.07 -6.23
C TYR A 420 -3.22 3.39 -4.86
N GLY A 421 -4.42 3.12 -4.35
CA GLY A 421 -4.51 2.43 -3.06
C GLY A 421 -5.93 2.13 -2.62
N GLU A 422 -6.03 1.62 -1.42
CA GLU A 422 -7.29 1.31 -0.75
C GLU A 422 -7.87 2.56 -0.12
N GLY A 423 -8.77 3.19 -0.84
CA GLY A 423 -9.44 4.39 -0.39
C GLY A 423 -10.70 4.11 0.43
N TRP A 424 -10.63 3.20 1.39
CA TRP A 424 -11.76 2.91 2.27
C TRP A 424 -12.05 4.08 3.20
N LYS A 425 -13.32 4.31 3.48
CA LYS A 425 -13.73 5.30 4.46
C LYS A 425 -13.61 4.68 5.85
N MET A 426 -12.68 5.19 6.65
CA MET A 426 -12.33 4.67 7.97
C MET A 426 -12.32 5.78 9.01
N ASP A 427 -12.68 5.47 10.26
CA ASP A 427 -12.66 6.43 11.36
C ASP A 427 -11.29 6.42 12.05
N THR A 428 -10.58 7.53 11.95
CA THR A 428 -9.18 7.65 12.40
C THR A 428 -8.83 8.97 13.10
N GLY A 429 -9.79 9.61 13.69
CA GLY A 429 -9.56 10.86 14.45
C GLY A 429 -9.35 12.14 13.62
N LEU A 430 -9.19 12.05 12.29
CA LEU A 430 -9.27 13.18 11.36
C LEU A 430 -10.68 13.30 10.79
N SER A 431 -11.06 14.52 10.38
CA SER A 431 -12.33 14.73 9.69
C SER A 431 -12.31 14.08 8.30
N GLU A 432 -13.44 13.56 7.86
CA GLU A 432 -13.59 12.85 6.58
C GLU A 432 -13.09 13.65 5.37
N ASP A 433 -13.24 14.96 5.38
CA ASP A 433 -12.80 15.85 4.30
C ASP A 433 -11.26 16.02 4.23
N GLN A 434 -10.52 15.57 5.25
CA GLN A 434 -9.06 15.57 5.28
C GLN A 434 -8.45 14.23 4.81
N LEU A 435 -9.23 13.16 4.72
CA LEU A 435 -8.77 11.80 4.48
C LEU A 435 -8.74 11.43 2.99
N ALA A 436 -7.75 10.63 2.59
CA ALA A 436 -7.52 10.21 1.20
C ALA A 436 -8.40 9.02 0.79
N HIS A 437 -9.67 9.00 1.19
CA HIS A 437 -10.62 7.96 0.80
C HIS A 437 -11.26 8.23 -0.58
N GLN A 438 -11.82 7.19 -1.19
CA GLN A 438 -12.35 7.23 -2.56
C GLN A 438 -13.47 8.28 -2.79
N TYR A 439 -14.23 8.66 -1.75
CA TYR A 439 -15.24 9.71 -1.86
C TYR A 439 -14.64 11.12 -1.99
N ASN A 440 -13.35 11.27 -1.69
CA ASN A 440 -12.54 12.47 -1.92
C ASN A 440 -11.69 12.40 -3.21
N ALA A 441 -11.94 11.42 -4.10
CA ALA A 441 -11.17 11.18 -5.33
C ALA A 441 -11.02 12.42 -6.23
N LYS A 442 -11.99 13.34 -6.23
CA LYS A 442 -11.90 14.62 -6.96
C LYS A 442 -10.75 15.51 -6.49
N ARG A 443 -10.36 15.40 -5.22
CA ARG A 443 -9.24 16.14 -4.62
C ARG A 443 -7.90 15.44 -4.81
N LEU A 444 -7.91 14.20 -5.26
CA LEU A 444 -6.74 13.33 -5.47
C LEU A 444 -6.69 12.83 -6.93
N PRO A 445 -6.61 13.73 -7.93
CA PRO A 445 -6.64 13.34 -9.35
C PRO A 445 -5.43 12.50 -9.77
N ALA A 446 -4.37 12.50 -8.95
CA ALA A 446 -3.15 11.73 -9.18
C ALA A 446 -3.27 10.26 -8.82
N PHE A 447 -4.32 9.87 -8.05
CA PHE A 447 -4.44 8.54 -7.46
C PHE A 447 -5.56 7.73 -8.07
N GLY A 448 -5.30 6.42 -8.23
CA GLY A 448 -6.30 5.39 -8.44
C GLY A 448 -6.83 4.84 -7.11
N PHE A 449 -8.00 4.22 -7.16
CA PHE A 449 -8.66 3.63 -5.99
C PHE A 449 -9.20 2.25 -6.37
N PHE A 450 -8.99 1.26 -5.51
CA PHE A 450 -9.66 -0.03 -5.67
C PHE A 450 -11.17 0.17 -5.68
N SER A 451 -11.82 -0.31 -6.74
CA SER A 451 -13.27 -0.18 -6.94
C SER A 451 -14.00 -1.34 -6.26
N ASP A 452 -14.28 -1.22 -4.96
CA ASP A 452 -15.10 -2.18 -4.21
C ASP A 452 -16.49 -2.36 -4.83
N ASN A 453 -17.06 -1.27 -5.36
CA ASN A 453 -18.32 -1.33 -6.09
C ASN A 453 -18.24 -2.27 -7.31
N PHE A 454 -17.13 -2.28 -8.06
CA PHE A 454 -16.91 -3.23 -9.15
C PHE A 454 -16.87 -4.66 -8.62
N ARG A 455 -15.97 -4.93 -7.67
CA ARG A 455 -15.79 -6.25 -7.07
C ARG A 455 -17.12 -6.83 -6.56
N ASP A 456 -17.82 -6.07 -5.73
CA ASP A 456 -19.02 -6.54 -5.04
C ASP A 456 -20.22 -6.67 -5.97
N THR A 457 -20.35 -5.74 -6.94
CA THR A 457 -21.46 -5.82 -7.92
C THR A 457 -21.29 -7.02 -8.83
N ILE A 458 -20.07 -7.28 -9.36
CA ILE A 458 -19.79 -8.45 -10.17
C ILE A 458 -20.06 -9.73 -9.37
N LYS A 459 -19.44 -9.89 -8.22
CA LYS A 459 -19.58 -11.09 -7.36
C LYS A 459 -21.04 -11.39 -7.06
N ARG A 460 -21.78 -10.43 -6.52
CA ARG A 460 -23.19 -10.61 -6.13
C ARG A 460 -24.12 -10.87 -7.30
N THR A 461 -23.88 -10.21 -8.44
CA THR A 461 -24.72 -10.38 -9.63
C THR A 461 -24.52 -11.76 -10.24
N LEU A 462 -23.28 -12.24 -10.31
CA LEU A 462 -22.96 -13.58 -10.82
C LEU A 462 -23.48 -14.70 -9.91
N VAL A 463 -23.43 -14.52 -8.60
CA VAL A 463 -24.06 -15.45 -7.64
C VAL A 463 -25.58 -15.53 -7.88
N ALA A 464 -26.22 -14.38 -8.05
CA ALA A 464 -27.67 -14.34 -8.28
C ALA A 464 -28.08 -14.94 -9.64
N GLY A 465 -27.21 -14.84 -10.65
CA GLY A 465 -27.49 -15.28 -12.03
C GLY A 465 -28.53 -14.42 -12.75
N HIS A 466 -28.95 -13.32 -12.17
CA HIS A 466 -29.90 -12.39 -12.75
C HIS A 466 -29.63 -10.96 -12.27
N ARG A 467 -30.17 -9.97 -13.01
CA ARG A 467 -30.13 -8.57 -12.61
C ARG A 467 -30.69 -8.39 -11.21
N ARG A 468 -29.89 -7.83 -10.32
CA ARG A 468 -30.37 -7.45 -8.99
C ARG A 468 -30.91 -6.01 -9.03
N GLU A 469 -32.12 -5.83 -8.53
CA GLU A 469 -32.57 -4.51 -8.12
C GLU A 469 -31.82 -4.14 -6.85
N SER A 470 -30.78 -3.31 -6.98
CA SER A 470 -30.12 -2.75 -5.80
C SER A 470 -30.96 -1.56 -5.29
N GLN A 471 -30.87 -1.27 -3.99
CA GLN A 471 -31.42 -0.02 -3.43
C GLN A 471 -30.75 1.23 -4.06
N HIS A 472 -29.69 1.05 -4.85
CA HIS A 472 -28.85 2.06 -5.47
C HIS A 472 -29.00 2.14 -7.00
N SER A 473 -30.07 1.70 -7.55
CA SER A 473 -30.47 1.78 -8.97
C SER A 473 -30.04 0.62 -9.88
N ALA A 474 -30.87 0.38 -10.88
CA ALA A 474 -30.68 -0.53 -12.02
C ALA A 474 -29.41 -0.26 -12.86
N ASN A 475 -28.64 0.77 -12.50
CA ASN A 475 -27.52 1.29 -13.27
C ASN A 475 -26.15 0.92 -12.67
N ASP A 476 -26.07 0.19 -11.53
CA ASP A 476 -24.80 -0.14 -10.88
C ASP A 476 -23.89 -0.94 -11.79
N PHE A 477 -24.41 -1.96 -12.47
CA PHE A 477 -23.61 -2.78 -13.38
C PHE A 477 -23.10 -1.97 -14.60
N ALA A 478 -23.90 -1.04 -15.11
CA ALA A 478 -23.49 -0.15 -16.19
C ALA A 478 -22.42 0.85 -15.74
N ASN A 479 -22.55 1.37 -14.51
CA ASN A 479 -21.58 2.30 -13.96
C ASN A 479 -20.21 1.64 -13.73
N ILE A 480 -20.17 0.41 -13.21
CA ILE A 480 -18.91 -0.28 -12.98
C ILE A 480 -18.18 -0.61 -14.28
N LEU A 481 -18.87 -1.05 -15.33
CA LEU A 481 -18.26 -1.31 -16.64
C LEU A 481 -17.72 -0.03 -17.30
N THR A 482 -18.25 1.13 -16.92
CA THR A 482 -17.83 2.46 -17.40
C THR A 482 -16.97 3.22 -16.38
N ALA A 483 -16.21 2.51 -15.58
CA ALA A 483 -15.26 3.05 -14.58
C ALA A 483 -15.87 4.02 -13.57
N ASN A 484 -17.19 3.94 -13.29
CA ASN A 484 -17.88 4.82 -12.34
C ASN A 484 -17.73 6.33 -12.61
N VAL A 485 -17.53 6.74 -13.88
CA VAL A 485 -17.34 8.15 -14.26
C VAL A 485 -18.66 8.89 -14.52
N GLY A 486 -19.78 8.36 -14.09
CA GLY A 486 -21.08 9.01 -14.15
C GLY A 486 -21.77 8.90 -15.52
N LYS A 487 -21.70 7.74 -16.19
CA LYS A 487 -22.46 7.47 -17.43
C LYS A 487 -23.96 7.41 -17.18
N LEU A 488 -24.39 6.70 -16.14
CA LEU A 488 -25.80 6.43 -15.84
C LEU A 488 -26.20 6.80 -14.39
N GLY A 489 -25.39 7.62 -13.70
CA GLY A 489 -25.63 8.04 -12.33
C GLY A 489 -24.60 9.07 -11.87
N PRO A 490 -24.54 9.40 -10.57
CA PRO A 490 -23.51 10.28 -10.05
C PRO A 490 -22.11 9.69 -10.29
N ALA A 491 -21.18 10.54 -10.72
CA ALA A 491 -19.80 10.12 -10.89
C ALA A 491 -19.16 9.86 -9.53
N HIS A 492 -18.58 8.66 -9.36
CA HIS A 492 -17.72 8.33 -8.23
C HIS A 492 -16.29 8.83 -8.51
N PHE A 493 -15.78 8.54 -9.71
CA PHE A 493 -14.49 9.00 -10.19
C PHE A 493 -14.63 10.07 -11.28
N THR A 494 -13.63 10.89 -11.46
CA THR A 494 -13.59 11.92 -12.51
C THR A 494 -13.03 11.40 -13.82
N GLN A 495 -12.07 10.46 -13.71
CA GLN A 495 -11.32 9.91 -14.82
C GLN A 495 -11.17 8.38 -14.68
N PRO A 496 -11.07 7.63 -15.78
CA PRO A 496 -11.00 6.17 -15.73
C PRO A 496 -9.76 5.60 -15.03
N GLN A 497 -8.63 6.30 -15.07
CA GLN A 497 -7.42 5.87 -14.35
C GLN A 497 -7.57 5.86 -12.83
N GLN A 498 -8.62 6.47 -12.29
CA GLN A 498 -8.93 6.41 -10.87
C GLN A 498 -9.63 5.11 -10.46
N ALA A 499 -10.17 4.35 -11.41
CA ALA A 499 -10.90 3.10 -11.15
C ALA A 499 -9.99 1.89 -11.36
N ILE A 500 -9.48 1.29 -10.27
CA ILE A 500 -8.82 -0.02 -10.31
C ILE A 500 -9.91 -1.07 -10.29
N GLN A 501 -10.10 -1.74 -11.43
CA GLN A 501 -11.14 -2.76 -11.63
C GLN A 501 -10.61 -4.13 -11.24
N TYR A 502 -11.21 -4.77 -10.28
CA TYR A 502 -10.80 -6.08 -9.76
C TYR A 502 -11.99 -6.87 -9.22
N VAL A 503 -11.84 -8.16 -9.11
CA VAL A 503 -12.80 -9.05 -8.45
C VAL A 503 -12.15 -9.88 -7.35
N GLU A 504 -10.81 -9.91 -7.34
CA GLU A 504 -9.98 -10.66 -6.40
C GLU A 504 -8.66 -9.93 -6.17
N CYS A 505 -8.16 -9.99 -4.95
CA CYS A 505 -6.80 -9.61 -4.54
C CYS A 505 -6.31 -10.59 -3.47
N HIS A 506 -5.18 -10.31 -2.82
CA HIS A 506 -4.69 -11.15 -1.73
C HIS A 506 -5.66 -11.24 -0.55
N ASP A 507 -6.40 -10.16 -0.26
CA ASP A 507 -7.43 -10.08 0.77
C ASP A 507 -8.70 -10.85 0.39
N ASN A 508 -9.37 -11.39 1.40
CA ASN A 508 -10.59 -12.16 1.32
C ASN A 508 -10.46 -13.48 0.53
N ALA A 509 -11.54 -14.22 0.44
CA ALA A 509 -11.60 -15.44 -0.35
C ALA A 509 -11.35 -15.17 -1.83
N THR A 510 -10.61 -16.04 -2.52
CA THR A 510 -10.47 -15.98 -3.97
C THR A 510 -11.83 -15.97 -4.65
N VAL A 511 -11.95 -15.44 -5.87
CA VAL A 511 -13.25 -15.43 -6.56
C VAL A 511 -13.76 -16.84 -6.82
N PHE A 512 -12.83 -17.79 -7.01
CA PHE A 512 -13.15 -19.20 -7.16
C PHE A 512 -13.72 -19.77 -5.86
N ASP A 513 -13.09 -19.49 -4.71
CA ASP A 513 -13.61 -19.94 -3.40
C ASP A 513 -14.90 -19.21 -3.01
N TYR A 514 -15.02 -17.92 -3.32
CA TYR A 514 -16.21 -17.14 -3.05
C TYR A 514 -17.47 -17.76 -3.68
N PHE A 515 -17.42 -18.22 -4.94
CA PHE A 515 -18.58 -18.86 -5.56
C PHE A 515 -18.95 -20.20 -4.90
N GLN A 516 -17.98 -20.93 -4.35
CA GLN A 516 -18.26 -22.14 -3.56
C GLN A 516 -18.90 -21.81 -2.22
N LEU A 517 -18.43 -20.77 -1.54
CA LEU A 517 -18.98 -20.33 -0.25
C LEU A 517 -20.42 -19.82 -0.38
N GLU A 518 -20.73 -19.11 -1.46
CA GLU A 518 -22.07 -18.57 -1.70
C GLU A 518 -23.06 -19.61 -2.28
N LYS A 519 -22.55 -20.67 -2.90
CA LYS A 519 -23.34 -21.76 -3.51
C LYS A 519 -22.71 -23.12 -3.18
N GLU A 520 -23.00 -23.67 -2.02
CA GLU A 520 -22.38 -24.91 -1.51
C GLU A 520 -22.40 -26.08 -2.51
N GLU A 521 -23.49 -26.24 -3.27
CA GLU A 521 -23.68 -27.33 -4.25
C GLU A 521 -23.34 -26.91 -5.70
N ILE A 522 -22.56 -25.85 -5.91
CA ILE A 522 -22.18 -25.42 -7.25
C ILE A 522 -21.34 -26.49 -7.97
N ARG A 523 -21.72 -26.81 -9.21
CA ARG A 523 -20.90 -27.72 -10.03
C ARG A 523 -19.57 -27.07 -10.37
N LEU A 524 -18.50 -27.86 -10.43
CA LEU A 524 -17.16 -27.37 -10.73
C LEU A 524 -17.09 -26.56 -12.02
N GLU A 525 -17.78 -27.00 -13.08
CA GLU A 525 -17.78 -26.32 -14.38
C GLU A 525 -18.50 -24.97 -14.34
N ASP A 526 -19.60 -24.85 -13.58
CA ASP A 526 -20.30 -23.59 -13.38
C ASP A 526 -19.45 -22.63 -12.53
N ARG A 527 -18.78 -23.14 -11.50
CA ARG A 527 -17.82 -22.36 -10.67
C ARG A 527 -16.68 -21.81 -11.50
N LYS A 528 -16.09 -22.62 -12.39
CA LYS A 528 -15.06 -22.18 -13.33
C LYS A 528 -15.62 -21.14 -14.31
N ALA A 529 -16.81 -21.36 -14.88
CA ALA A 529 -17.42 -20.42 -15.82
C ALA A 529 -17.70 -19.06 -15.19
N LEU A 530 -18.22 -19.02 -13.96
CA LEU A 530 -18.44 -17.77 -13.22
C LEU A 530 -17.13 -17.05 -12.90
N SER A 531 -16.11 -17.79 -12.44
CA SER A 531 -14.78 -17.21 -12.12
C SER A 531 -14.12 -16.61 -13.37
N ARG A 532 -14.18 -17.32 -14.49
CA ARG A 532 -13.70 -16.88 -15.78
C ARG A 532 -14.47 -15.64 -16.28
N LEU A 533 -15.80 -15.65 -16.20
CA LEU A 533 -16.60 -14.48 -16.56
C LEU A 533 -16.25 -13.26 -15.72
N ALA A 534 -16.08 -13.42 -14.40
CA ALA A 534 -15.68 -12.35 -13.50
C ALA A 534 -14.33 -11.73 -13.91
N LEU A 535 -13.31 -12.55 -14.18
CA LEU A 535 -11.99 -12.11 -14.64
C LEU A 535 -12.06 -11.41 -16.01
N HIS A 536 -12.82 -11.97 -16.95
CA HIS A 536 -12.95 -11.35 -18.28
C HIS A 536 -13.63 -9.99 -18.22
N LEU A 537 -14.64 -9.80 -17.36
CA LEU A 537 -15.30 -8.51 -17.16
C LEU A 537 -14.33 -7.43 -16.63
N VAL A 538 -13.30 -7.80 -15.82
CA VAL A 538 -12.23 -6.88 -15.42
C VAL A 538 -11.49 -6.32 -16.65
N LEU A 539 -11.18 -7.18 -17.62
CA LEU A 539 -10.46 -6.78 -18.86
C LEU A 539 -11.35 -6.08 -19.88
N LEU A 540 -12.65 -6.32 -19.88
CA LEU A 540 -13.61 -5.71 -20.82
C LEU A 540 -14.11 -4.35 -20.34
N ALA A 541 -14.05 -4.06 -19.05
CA ALA A 541 -14.46 -2.78 -18.47
C ALA A 541 -13.49 -1.63 -18.80
N GLN A 542 -13.98 -0.40 -18.75
CA GLN A 542 -13.12 0.79 -18.70
C GLN A 542 -12.43 0.88 -17.33
N GLY A 543 -11.33 1.63 -17.24
CA GLY A 543 -10.51 1.71 -16.05
C GLY A 543 -9.25 0.86 -16.15
N VAL A 544 -8.63 0.54 -15.03
CA VAL A 544 -7.36 -0.16 -14.93
C VAL A 544 -7.59 -1.59 -14.43
N PRO A 545 -7.37 -2.62 -15.25
CA PRO A 545 -7.50 -4.01 -14.83
C PRO A 545 -6.46 -4.42 -13.80
N PHE A 546 -6.92 -5.15 -12.80
CA PHE A 546 -6.11 -5.72 -11.75
C PHE A 546 -6.44 -7.21 -11.60
N ILE A 547 -5.42 -8.06 -11.58
CA ILE A 547 -5.52 -9.53 -11.54
C ILE A 547 -4.68 -10.03 -10.38
N HIS A 548 -5.25 -10.87 -9.53
CA HIS A 548 -4.52 -11.57 -8.48
C HIS A 548 -3.79 -12.80 -9.07
N ALA A 549 -2.55 -13.04 -8.68
CA ALA A 549 -1.76 -14.17 -9.18
C ALA A 549 -2.46 -15.51 -9.00
N GLY A 550 -2.65 -16.23 -10.11
CA GLY A 550 -3.33 -17.53 -10.13
C GLY A 550 -4.84 -17.47 -10.33
N GLN A 551 -5.44 -16.31 -10.34
CA GLN A 551 -6.87 -16.14 -10.62
C GLN A 551 -7.25 -16.77 -11.97
N GLU A 552 -6.37 -16.70 -12.96
CA GLU A 552 -6.55 -17.19 -14.31
C GLU A 552 -6.52 -18.72 -14.43
N PHE A 553 -5.99 -19.41 -13.43
CA PHE A 553 -6.05 -20.88 -13.31
C PHE A 553 -6.72 -21.33 -12.02
N TYR A 554 -7.72 -20.54 -11.56
CA TYR A 554 -8.64 -20.89 -10.49
C TYR A 554 -7.97 -21.10 -9.13
N ARG A 555 -7.07 -20.20 -8.73
CA ARG A 555 -6.44 -20.21 -7.41
C ARG A 555 -7.48 -20.42 -6.31
N THR A 556 -7.17 -21.31 -5.37
CA THR A 556 -7.95 -21.55 -4.15
C THR A 556 -7.06 -21.36 -2.93
N LYS A 557 -7.61 -20.85 -1.87
CA LYS A 557 -7.02 -20.78 -0.54
C LYS A 557 -7.80 -21.66 0.46
N GLY A 558 -8.41 -22.74 -0.05
CA GLY A 558 -9.11 -23.71 0.78
C GLY A 558 -10.39 -23.17 1.42
N LEU A 559 -11.05 -22.20 0.80
CA LEU A 559 -12.24 -21.48 1.28
C LEU A 559 -11.96 -20.53 2.46
N GLU A 560 -10.70 -20.30 2.83
CA GLU A 560 -10.33 -19.36 3.88
C GLU A 560 -10.47 -17.91 3.37
N ASP A 561 -11.05 -17.07 4.21
CA ASP A 561 -11.30 -15.65 3.88
C ASP A 561 -10.05 -14.79 4.09
N ASN A 562 -9.28 -15.07 5.14
CA ASN A 562 -8.08 -14.31 5.48
C ASN A 562 -6.91 -15.23 5.82
N THR A 563 -5.89 -15.24 4.96
CA THR A 563 -4.76 -16.17 5.05
C THR A 563 -3.43 -15.50 5.36
N TYR A 564 -3.44 -14.26 5.90
CA TYR A 564 -2.24 -13.43 6.06
C TYR A 564 -1.12 -14.08 6.88
N ASN A 565 -1.46 -14.98 7.81
CA ASN A 565 -0.52 -15.71 8.68
C ASN A 565 -0.73 -17.23 8.65
N LEU A 566 -1.42 -17.74 7.61
CA LEU A 566 -1.62 -19.16 7.40
C LEU A 566 -0.48 -19.76 6.59
N PRO A 567 -0.28 -21.11 6.65
CA PRO A 567 0.89 -21.78 6.04
C PRO A 567 1.04 -21.55 4.53
N ASP A 568 2.27 -21.69 4.04
CA ASP A 568 2.61 -21.67 2.60
C ASP A 568 1.70 -22.57 1.76
N SER A 569 1.28 -23.73 2.27
CA SER A 569 0.41 -24.67 1.55
C SER A 569 -0.94 -24.08 1.14
N LEU A 570 -1.42 -23.04 1.81
CA LEU A 570 -2.65 -22.30 1.45
C LEU A 570 -2.36 -21.07 0.60
N ASN A 571 -1.22 -20.43 0.83
CA ASN A 571 -0.87 -19.17 0.19
C ASN A 571 -0.08 -19.34 -1.11
N GLN A 572 0.71 -20.41 -1.25
CA GLN A 572 1.53 -20.66 -2.43
C GLN A 572 0.74 -20.61 -3.74
N LEU A 573 1.35 -20.11 -4.78
CA LEU A 573 0.79 -20.20 -6.13
C LEU A 573 0.90 -21.65 -6.62
N ASP A 574 -0.25 -22.30 -6.88
CA ASP A 574 -0.28 -23.70 -7.34
C ASP A 574 0.03 -23.82 -8.84
N TRP A 575 1.29 -23.81 -9.16
CA TRP A 575 1.79 -23.99 -10.52
C TRP A 575 1.41 -25.35 -11.15
N THR A 576 1.04 -26.36 -10.35
CA THR A 576 0.59 -27.67 -10.86
C THR A 576 -0.80 -27.59 -11.51
N SER A 577 -1.55 -26.54 -11.26
CA SER A 577 -2.84 -26.25 -11.89
C SER A 577 -2.71 -25.62 -13.27
N LEU A 578 -1.60 -24.90 -13.56
CA LEU A 578 -1.37 -24.22 -14.82
C LEU A 578 -1.44 -25.14 -16.05
N PRO A 579 -0.81 -26.32 -16.10
CA PRO A 579 -0.93 -27.24 -17.24
C PRO A 579 -2.36 -27.76 -17.48
N LYS A 580 -3.24 -27.68 -16.49
CA LYS A 580 -4.64 -28.13 -16.58
C LYS A 580 -5.58 -27.05 -17.13
N CYS A 581 -5.13 -25.79 -17.21
CA CYS A 581 -5.91 -24.61 -17.57
C CYS A 581 -5.39 -23.93 -18.83
N GLN A 582 -4.76 -24.67 -19.73
CA GLN A 582 -4.12 -24.12 -20.94
C GLN A 582 -5.09 -23.40 -21.89
N GLU A 583 -6.32 -23.89 -22.00
CA GLU A 583 -7.36 -23.27 -22.84
C GLU A 583 -7.76 -21.90 -22.27
N GLU A 584 -7.97 -21.83 -20.96
CA GLU A 584 -8.30 -20.59 -20.24
C GLU A 584 -7.19 -19.54 -20.35
N ILE A 585 -5.94 -19.98 -20.15
CA ILE A 585 -4.76 -19.12 -20.21
C ILE A 585 -4.54 -18.60 -21.63
N ALA A 586 -4.60 -19.47 -22.64
CA ALA A 586 -4.46 -19.05 -24.04
C ALA A 586 -5.55 -18.04 -24.45
N PHE A 587 -6.79 -18.26 -23.99
CA PHE A 587 -7.87 -17.31 -24.25
C PHE A 587 -7.61 -15.96 -23.57
N LEU A 588 -7.12 -15.98 -22.31
CA LEU A 588 -6.79 -14.78 -21.57
C LEU A 588 -5.63 -13.99 -22.19
N GLU A 589 -4.58 -14.69 -22.65
CA GLU A 589 -3.45 -14.08 -23.39
C GLU A 589 -3.96 -13.29 -24.62
N GLU A 590 -4.86 -13.89 -25.40
CA GLU A 590 -5.47 -13.24 -26.57
C GLU A 590 -6.38 -12.06 -26.17
N LEU A 591 -7.14 -12.17 -25.10
CA LEU A 591 -7.97 -11.07 -24.60
C LEU A 591 -7.12 -9.89 -24.10
N ILE A 592 -6.03 -10.17 -23.38
CA ILE A 592 -5.04 -9.17 -22.98
C ILE A 592 -4.41 -8.50 -24.21
N ALA A 593 -3.99 -9.28 -25.21
CA ALA A 593 -3.42 -8.75 -26.45
C ALA A 593 -4.43 -7.87 -27.20
N TYR A 594 -5.69 -8.29 -27.28
CA TYR A 594 -6.76 -7.51 -27.88
C TYR A 594 -7.00 -6.19 -27.12
N ARG A 595 -7.13 -6.23 -25.78
CA ARG A 595 -7.25 -5.01 -24.97
C ARG A 595 -6.10 -4.04 -25.22
N LYS A 596 -4.86 -4.55 -25.28
CA LYS A 596 -3.65 -3.73 -25.57
C LYS A 596 -3.66 -3.12 -26.97
N SER A 597 -4.26 -3.77 -27.95
CA SER A 597 -4.36 -3.28 -29.32
C SER A 597 -5.58 -2.38 -29.55
N GLN A 598 -6.63 -2.51 -28.73
CA GLN A 598 -7.92 -1.85 -28.94
C GLN A 598 -8.12 -0.61 -28.05
N PRO A 599 -7.96 0.63 -28.58
CA PRO A 599 -8.10 1.85 -27.79
C PRO A 599 -9.48 2.07 -27.18
N LEU A 600 -10.54 1.52 -27.80
CA LEU A 600 -11.92 1.68 -27.30
C LEU A 600 -12.13 1.03 -25.92
N LEU A 601 -11.38 -0.02 -25.61
CA LEU A 601 -11.40 -0.65 -24.26
C LEU A 601 -10.58 0.12 -23.22
N ARG A 602 -9.87 1.18 -23.62
CA ARG A 602 -8.91 1.93 -22.80
C ARG A 602 -9.06 3.43 -22.97
N LEU A 603 -10.31 3.93 -22.98
CA LEU A 603 -10.57 5.35 -23.09
C LEU A 603 -9.92 6.11 -21.93
N LYS A 604 -9.30 7.26 -22.25
CA LYS A 604 -8.43 7.99 -21.31
C LYS A 604 -9.16 9.09 -20.53
N LYS A 605 -10.36 9.46 -20.97
CA LYS A 605 -11.12 10.58 -20.39
C LYS A 605 -12.53 10.12 -19.99
N GLY A 606 -12.96 10.53 -18.80
CA GLY A 606 -14.32 10.27 -18.33
C GLY A 606 -15.39 10.80 -19.28
N GLN A 607 -15.14 11.93 -19.96
CA GLN A 607 -16.06 12.46 -20.97
C GLN A 607 -16.20 11.52 -22.17
N GLU A 608 -15.11 10.95 -22.68
CA GLU A 608 -15.17 9.98 -23.80
C GLU A 608 -15.99 8.74 -23.42
N ILE A 609 -15.86 8.25 -22.19
CA ILE A 609 -16.66 7.12 -21.72
C ILE A 609 -18.14 7.50 -21.66
N ARG A 610 -18.49 8.69 -21.17
CA ARG A 610 -19.89 9.16 -21.16
C ARG A 610 -20.48 9.29 -22.56
N ASP A 611 -19.68 9.71 -23.52
CA ASP A 611 -20.13 9.97 -24.89
C ASP A 611 -20.20 8.67 -25.72
N TYR A 612 -19.25 7.76 -25.56
CA TYR A 612 -19.06 6.62 -26.47
C TYR A 612 -19.47 5.26 -25.91
N CYS A 613 -19.61 5.10 -24.60
CA CYS A 613 -20.04 3.84 -23.98
C CYS A 613 -21.57 3.84 -23.74
N ASP A 614 -22.19 2.68 -23.92
CA ASP A 614 -23.59 2.45 -23.55
C ASP A 614 -23.77 1.02 -23.02
N VAL A 615 -24.54 0.86 -21.94
CA VAL A 615 -24.83 -0.44 -21.33
C VAL A 615 -26.33 -0.57 -21.12
N LYS A 616 -26.92 -1.64 -21.65
CA LYS A 616 -28.36 -1.91 -21.56
C LYS A 616 -28.62 -3.36 -21.18
N TRP A 617 -29.56 -3.57 -20.29
CA TRP A 617 -30.12 -4.89 -20.05
C TRP A 617 -31.13 -5.22 -21.16
N LEU A 618 -30.95 -6.41 -21.76
CA LEU A 618 -31.86 -6.97 -22.76
C LEU A 618 -32.90 -7.89 -22.10
N SER A 619 -32.53 -8.52 -20.99
CA SER A 619 -33.40 -9.30 -20.08
C SER A 619 -32.82 -9.26 -18.66
N ASP A 620 -33.44 -9.97 -17.74
CA ASP A 620 -32.87 -10.08 -16.38
C ASP A 620 -31.54 -10.87 -16.35
N HIS A 621 -31.22 -11.61 -17.41
CA HIS A 621 -30.07 -12.50 -17.47
C HIS A 621 -28.96 -12.06 -18.42
N HIS A 622 -29.26 -11.16 -19.36
CA HIS A 622 -28.23 -10.73 -20.29
C HIS A 622 -28.28 -9.22 -20.59
N LEU A 623 -27.11 -8.67 -20.85
CA LEU A 623 -26.91 -7.27 -21.16
C LEU A 623 -26.05 -7.10 -22.44
N ILE A 624 -26.15 -5.92 -23.00
CA ILE A 624 -25.31 -5.45 -24.09
C ILE A 624 -24.51 -4.26 -23.62
N TYR A 625 -23.18 -4.30 -23.83
CA TYR A 625 -22.25 -3.21 -23.62
C TYR A 625 -21.67 -2.81 -24.97
N THR A 626 -21.86 -1.56 -25.36
CA THR A 626 -21.37 -1.03 -26.65
C THR A 626 -20.42 0.12 -26.44
N ILE A 627 -19.38 0.19 -27.24
CA ILE A 627 -18.42 1.30 -27.27
C ILE A 627 -18.33 1.72 -28.75
N GLU A 628 -18.81 2.93 -29.08
CA GLU A 628 -18.84 3.42 -30.45
C GLU A 628 -18.16 4.78 -30.55
N LYS A 629 -17.07 4.84 -31.31
CA LYS A 629 -16.34 6.08 -31.58
C LYS A 629 -15.88 6.10 -33.02
N ASP A 630 -16.16 7.22 -33.71
CA ASP A 630 -15.82 7.43 -35.09
C ASP A 630 -16.47 6.35 -36.01
N ARG A 631 -15.68 5.46 -36.58
CA ARG A 631 -16.13 4.40 -37.50
C ARG A 631 -16.08 3.01 -36.86
N GLU A 632 -15.61 2.91 -35.65
CA GLU A 632 -15.47 1.63 -34.97
C GLU A 632 -16.54 1.47 -33.90
N LYS A 633 -17.06 0.27 -33.78
CA LYS A 633 -17.98 -0.11 -32.72
C LYS A 633 -17.64 -1.50 -32.20
N ILE A 634 -17.49 -1.60 -30.89
CA ILE A 634 -17.44 -2.87 -30.19
C ILE A 634 -18.79 -3.12 -29.54
N THR A 635 -19.28 -4.34 -29.69
CA THR A 635 -20.47 -4.82 -29.00
C THR A 635 -20.11 -6.05 -28.18
N ILE A 636 -20.33 -5.99 -26.87
CA ILE A 636 -20.09 -7.08 -25.91
C ILE A 636 -21.46 -7.53 -25.42
N LEU A 637 -21.80 -8.79 -25.68
CA LEU A 637 -23.02 -9.43 -25.20
C LEU A 637 -22.64 -10.31 -24.00
N VAL A 638 -23.22 -10.08 -22.84
CA VAL A 638 -22.89 -10.79 -21.60
C VAL A 638 -24.13 -11.52 -21.08
N ASN A 639 -24.02 -12.82 -20.93
CA ASN A 639 -25.02 -13.68 -20.29
C ASN A 639 -24.54 -14.10 -18.90
N ILE A 640 -25.20 -13.59 -17.86
CA ILE A 640 -24.91 -13.90 -16.45
C ILE A 640 -25.78 -15.05 -15.90
N GLY A 641 -26.79 -15.48 -16.66
CA GLY A 641 -27.72 -16.54 -16.28
C GLY A 641 -27.17 -17.93 -16.54
N ASP A 642 -27.88 -18.93 -16.02
CA ASP A 642 -27.58 -20.35 -16.12
C ASP A 642 -28.18 -21.04 -17.37
N GLN A 643 -28.89 -20.28 -18.20
CA GLN A 643 -29.47 -20.72 -19.48
C GLN A 643 -28.85 -19.94 -20.63
N GLU A 644 -28.80 -20.61 -21.82
CA GLU A 644 -28.42 -19.96 -23.05
C GLU A 644 -29.38 -18.81 -23.38
N GLN A 645 -28.83 -17.70 -23.87
CA GLN A 645 -29.58 -16.53 -24.32
C GLN A 645 -29.38 -16.34 -25.84
N THR A 646 -30.33 -15.71 -26.51
CA THR A 646 -30.19 -15.39 -27.93
C THR A 646 -30.23 -13.87 -28.15
N TYR A 647 -29.54 -13.43 -29.20
CA TYR A 647 -29.50 -12.03 -29.60
C TYR A 647 -29.52 -11.91 -31.11
N GLN A 648 -30.48 -11.15 -31.65
CA GLN A 648 -30.53 -10.83 -33.08
C GLN A 648 -29.71 -9.59 -33.39
N HIS A 649 -28.57 -9.77 -34.07
CA HIS A 649 -27.63 -8.69 -34.30
C HIS A 649 -28.16 -7.71 -35.38
N PRO A 650 -28.18 -6.37 -35.08
CA PRO A 650 -28.87 -5.38 -35.97
C PRO A 650 -28.05 -4.92 -37.15
N SER A 651 -26.78 -5.23 -37.26
CA SER A 651 -25.83 -4.73 -38.27
C SER A 651 -24.86 -5.82 -38.72
N ASP A 652 -24.14 -5.60 -39.81
CA ASP A 652 -23.05 -6.46 -40.24
C ASP A 652 -21.85 -6.24 -39.32
N SER A 653 -21.22 -7.32 -38.83
CA SER A 653 -20.09 -7.29 -37.90
C SER A 653 -19.16 -8.49 -38.05
N GLN A 654 -18.09 -8.51 -37.27
CA GLN A 654 -17.22 -9.68 -37.11
C GLN A 654 -17.26 -10.15 -35.67
N LEU A 655 -17.50 -11.44 -35.45
CA LEU A 655 -17.33 -12.08 -34.14
C LEU A 655 -15.85 -12.33 -33.94
N LEU A 656 -15.30 -11.78 -32.86
CA LEU A 656 -13.89 -11.91 -32.51
C LEU A 656 -13.64 -12.86 -31.34
N PHE A 657 -14.53 -12.84 -30.35
CA PHE A 657 -14.40 -13.68 -29.16
C PHE A 657 -15.69 -14.39 -28.81
N ALA A 658 -15.58 -15.67 -28.61
CA ALA A 658 -16.62 -16.57 -28.07
C ALA A 658 -15.91 -17.73 -27.36
N TYR A 659 -15.83 -17.71 -26.03
CA TYR A 659 -15.07 -18.74 -25.30
C TYR A 659 -15.48 -20.17 -25.72
N PRO A 660 -14.53 -21.08 -25.99
CA PRO A 660 -13.08 -20.97 -25.78
C PRO A 660 -12.28 -20.38 -26.95
N HIS A 661 -12.92 -19.77 -27.93
CA HIS A 661 -12.29 -19.32 -29.16
C HIS A 661 -12.07 -17.79 -29.18
N ALA A 662 -10.84 -17.39 -29.46
CA ALA A 662 -10.40 -16.01 -29.62
C ALA A 662 -10.02 -15.72 -31.09
N ASN A 663 -9.96 -14.44 -31.47
CA ASN A 663 -9.55 -13.97 -32.82
C ASN A 663 -10.25 -14.65 -33.99
N LEU A 664 -11.52 -14.97 -33.84
CA LEU A 664 -12.30 -15.79 -34.79
C LEU A 664 -12.45 -15.12 -36.18
N GLN A 665 -12.66 -13.80 -36.24
CA GLN A 665 -12.92 -13.02 -37.46
C GLN A 665 -14.08 -13.60 -38.32
N VAL A 666 -15.10 -14.14 -37.65
CA VAL A 666 -16.27 -14.74 -38.33
C VAL A 666 -17.26 -13.64 -38.71
N PRO A 667 -17.59 -13.46 -40.04
CA PRO A 667 -18.60 -12.50 -40.44
C PRO A 667 -19.98 -12.84 -39.87
N ILE A 668 -20.62 -11.86 -39.26
CA ILE A 668 -21.99 -11.95 -38.75
C ILE A 668 -22.86 -10.97 -39.59
N PRO A 669 -23.70 -11.46 -40.47
CA PRO A 669 -24.60 -10.60 -41.25
C PRO A 669 -25.70 -10.02 -40.36
N LYS A 670 -26.20 -8.85 -40.75
CA LYS A 670 -27.36 -8.22 -40.15
C LYS A 670 -28.54 -9.19 -40.04
N GLY A 671 -29.17 -9.22 -38.85
CA GLY A 671 -30.31 -10.09 -38.55
C GLY A 671 -29.96 -11.52 -38.18
N LYS A 672 -28.67 -11.87 -38.15
CA LYS A 672 -28.20 -13.18 -37.66
C LYS A 672 -28.52 -13.31 -36.18
N GLU A 673 -29.15 -14.41 -35.82
CA GLU A 673 -29.32 -14.80 -34.42
C GLU A 673 -28.01 -15.42 -33.86
N LEU A 674 -27.57 -14.91 -32.72
CA LEU A 674 -26.39 -15.38 -32.00
C LEU A 674 -26.84 -16.06 -30.72
N SER A 675 -26.24 -17.20 -30.42
CA SER A 675 -26.39 -17.90 -29.16
C SER A 675 -25.27 -17.48 -28.20
N ILE A 676 -25.63 -17.15 -26.96
CA ILE A 676 -24.72 -16.76 -25.89
C ILE A 676 -24.85 -17.82 -24.82
N PRO A 677 -23.85 -18.68 -24.62
CA PRO A 677 -23.88 -19.72 -23.60
C PRO A 677 -24.09 -19.17 -22.16
N ALA A 678 -24.54 -20.01 -21.26
CA ALA A 678 -24.62 -19.68 -19.84
C ALA A 678 -23.27 -19.19 -19.29
N HIS A 679 -23.29 -18.19 -18.41
CA HIS A 679 -22.11 -17.62 -17.76
C HIS A 679 -20.98 -17.28 -18.72
N SER A 680 -21.34 -16.63 -19.88
CA SER A 680 -20.40 -16.37 -20.96
C SER A 680 -20.67 -15.00 -21.62
N TRP A 681 -19.84 -14.68 -22.61
CA TRP A 681 -19.96 -13.45 -23.37
C TRP A 681 -19.45 -13.61 -24.80
N LEU A 682 -19.90 -12.72 -25.69
CA LEU A 682 -19.42 -12.61 -27.08
C LEU A 682 -18.92 -11.19 -27.31
N LEU A 683 -17.88 -11.02 -28.14
CA LEU A 683 -17.43 -9.72 -28.62
C LEU A 683 -17.50 -9.63 -30.14
N LEU A 684 -18.22 -8.63 -30.59
CA LEU A 684 -18.39 -8.29 -31.99
C LEU A 684 -17.73 -6.95 -32.30
N HIS A 685 -17.09 -6.84 -33.45
CA HIS A 685 -16.47 -5.61 -33.94
C HIS A 685 -17.05 -5.20 -35.27
N GLU A 686 -17.39 -3.92 -35.40
CA GLU A 686 -17.92 -3.30 -36.61
C GLU A 686 -16.99 -2.17 -37.06
N THR A 687 -16.64 -2.16 -38.34
CA THR A 687 -15.97 -1.02 -38.97
C THR A 687 -16.87 -0.47 -40.05
N LYS A 688 -17.40 0.74 -39.87
CA LYS A 688 -18.26 1.41 -40.85
C LYS A 688 -17.42 1.83 -42.03
N SER A 689 -17.81 1.39 -43.26
CA SER A 689 -17.19 1.84 -44.53
C SER A 689 -17.28 3.36 -44.68
N ALA A 690 -16.28 3.96 -45.29
CA ALA A 690 -16.34 5.36 -45.72
C ALA A 690 -17.52 5.52 -46.73
N LYS A 691 -18.51 6.34 -46.38
CA LYS A 691 -19.52 6.79 -47.35
C LYS A 691 -18.91 7.80 -48.30
#